data_bbeb545e871e705e27ab9e4784bfacf0
#
_entry.id   bbeb545e871e705e27ab9e4784bfacf0
#
_cell.length_a   1.000
_cell.length_b   1.000
_cell.length_c   1.000
_cell.angle_alpha   90.00
_cell.angle_beta   90.00
_cell.angle_gamma   90.00
#
_symmetry.space_group_name_H-M   'P 1'
#
loop_
_entity.id
_entity.type
_entity.pdbx_description
1 polymer ?
#
loop_
_entity_poly.entity_id
_entity_poly.type
_entity_poly.pdbx_seq_one_letter_code
_entity_poly.pdbx_strand_id
1 'polypeptide(L)'
;MKTHVKALVVGGGAVGTGIAYHLAKAGWDTMLLERDELTSGSTWHAAGLLPLFNMGYATTHIHKYSVDFYKSLEAETGLNAGFYVVGNLRMAQTDARMDEYMLYSSVAETADVYHEFMTPKQIRDRWPLVRTDDLKGAIFHPQDGYINPADVTQAMAKGARQHGVTIERKWQVDGYKWTGSEWIVSITKMVERGGNLLPSDETAEIHAEHVVTATGNHAQRTARLLGIKIPAIPVEHQYIVTEPDPMLQEYRKNHPEHPVLRDADAKWYVREERGGWILGPYERNAPARFLYDVPESFRADLFPLDLERIETEYLSMIHRLPSSETTGLKDDFNGPICYTPDGNPLVGPAPGLRNMWLAEGFSFGITAAGGTGYYLAQMMVEGEAEMDMASLDPKRYGTWMTTEYAARKNEECYAHVFILHHPDEEREACRPLRTSPAYDRQKARGAQFGQINGWDRPNYYGPVDAPAEFDHNSRSFRRGSWWKYAVEEAKAIRETAGLIDATAFTKHIVRGPGATAFLDWFTCNALPKVGRINLTYALTPTGTTRTEYTIVRNGENEYYLVSAGAWTAYDADYLRKCAEDKAPEFGYIEIHDVTTQWGVFAIAGPNSRKILAELIRDANPETALSNKRFPWLSARKIELGMCPVNAIRVAYTGELGWELHHPIEMQNYLFDQLIAAGDKHGMKLVGGRAQNWLRQEKSYRAFGTELGRDATPLEAALDRFVDLSKDFQGKQAMLDKGIRSLCCTLLIDGPADADPWGKEALLLDGVKIGRLTSGGYSVAFNKQIGMGYVRPDLAKVGTKLKVRMFRELYDVVVVEDGPFDPTNARIRVDG
;
A
#
# COMPACT_ATOMS: atom_id res chain seq x y z
N MET A 1 -16.64 16.98 32.24
CA MET A 1 -16.30 16.15 31.05
C MET A 1 -17.59 15.74 30.37
N LYS A 2 -17.66 15.79 29.03
CA LYS A 2 -18.79 15.25 28.25
C LYS A 2 -18.81 13.72 28.41
N THR A 3 -19.99 13.13 28.47
CA THR A 3 -20.17 11.67 28.57
C THR A 3 -20.64 11.04 27.26
N HIS A 4 -21.11 11.84 26.30
CA HIS A 4 -21.56 11.39 24.99
C HIS A 4 -20.99 12.29 23.91
N VAL A 5 -20.46 11.71 22.87
CA VAL A 5 -19.88 12.40 21.72
C VAL A 5 -20.10 11.60 20.43
N LYS A 6 -20.08 12.26 19.27
CA LYS A 6 -20.14 11.58 17.98
C LYS A 6 -18.82 10.88 17.67
N ALA A 7 -17.69 11.54 17.93
CA ALA A 7 -16.37 10.96 17.72
C ALA A 7 -15.48 11.13 18.96
N LEU A 8 -14.84 10.05 19.38
CA LEU A 8 -13.81 10.04 20.40
C LEU A 8 -12.45 9.73 19.77
N VAL A 9 -11.50 10.64 19.91
CA VAL A 9 -10.12 10.45 19.46
C VAL A 9 -9.26 10.12 20.68
N VAL A 10 -8.52 9.02 20.63
CA VAL A 10 -7.66 8.56 21.73
C VAL A 10 -6.20 8.75 21.36
N GLY A 11 -5.51 9.66 22.04
CA GLY A 11 -4.12 10.04 21.84
C GLY A 11 -3.96 11.50 21.44
N GLY A 12 -3.19 12.27 22.20
CA GLY A 12 -2.98 13.72 22.07
C GLY A 12 -1.65 14.09 21.39
N GLY A 13 -1.09 13.21 20.60
CA GLY A 13 0.05 13.49 19.72
C GLY A 13 -0.36 14.28 18.47
N ALA A 14 0.60 14.54 17.57
CA ALA A 14 0.36 15.28 16.34
C ALA A 14 -0.79 14.67 15.51
N VAL A 15 -0.80 13.33 15.34
CA VAL A 15 -1.81 12.64 14.54
C VAL A 15 -3.20 12.78 15.14
N GLY A 16 -3.36 12.51 16.45
CA GLY A 16 -4.67 12.60 17.10
C GLY A 16 -5.24 14.02 17.14
N THR A 17 -4.39 15.03 17.37
CA THR A 17 -4.82 16.44 17.30
C THR A 17 -5.20 16.87 15.88
N GLY A 18 -4.50 16.39 14.85
CA GLY A 18 -4.84 16.61 13.46
C GLY A 18 -6.19 16.00 13.08
N ILE A 19 -6.47 14.77 13.56
CA ILE A 19 -7.76 14.09 13.35
C ILE A 19 -8.90 14.84 14.06
N ALA A 20 -8.70 15.17 15.34
CA ALA A 20 -9.72 15.89 16.12
C ALA A 20 -10.06 17.24 15.49
N TYR A 21 -9.04 17.96 14.98
CA TYR A 21 -9.21 19.22 14.27
C TYR A 21 -10.12 19.04 13.04
N HIS A 22 -9.82 18.08 12.17
CA HIS A 22 -10.54 17.92 10.91
C HIS A 22 -11.96 17.35 11.09
N LEU A 23 -12.16 16.44 12.05
CA LEU A 23 -13.51 15.95 12.39
C LEU A 23 -14.40 17.07 12.91
N ALA A 24 -13.91 17.90 13.81
CA ALA A 24 -14.67 19.02 14.33
C ALA A 24 -14.91 20.11 13.27
N LYS A 25 -13.92 20.39 12.41
CA LYS A 25 -14.05 21.30 11.26
C LYS A 25 -15.13 20.80 10.27
N ALA A 26 -15.29 19.48 10.16
CA ALA A 26 -16.36 18.85 9.38
C ALA A 26 -17.72 18.81 10.15
N GLY A 27 -17.81 19.42 11.33
CA GLY A 27 -19.06 19.57 12.08
C GLY A 27 -19.39 18.41 13.03
N TRP A 28 -18.48 17.48 13.27
CA TRP A 28 -18.71 16.38 14.22
C TRP A 28 -18.42 16.81 15.65
N ASP A 29 -19.33 16.51 16.60
CA ASP A 29 -19.06 16.66 18.02
C ASP A 29 -17.96 15.69 18.44
N THR A 30 -16.79 16.25 18.72
CA THR A 30 -15.55 15.49 18.90
C THR A 30 -14.94 15.75 20.27
N MET A 31 -14.45 14.68 20.90
CA MET A 31 -13.62 14.72 22.10
C MET A 31 -12.28 14.07 21.82
N LEU A 32 -11.22 14.62 22.42
CA LEU A 32 -9.90 14.00 22.42
C LEU A 32 -9.50 13.67 23.85
N LEU A 33 -9.08 12.42 24.07
CA LEU A 33 -8.49 11.94 25.31
C LEU A 33 -6.98 11.79 25.17
N GLU A 34 -6.25 12.27 26.15
CA GLU A 34 -4.81 12.05 26.27
C GLU A 34 -4.50 11.48 27.66
N ARG A 35 -3.66 10.45 27.67
CA ARG A 35 -3.25 9.78 28.91
C ARG A 35 -2.39 10.66 29.81
N ASP A 36 -1.56 11.50 29.21
CA ASP A 36 -0.63 12.41 29.88
C ASP A 36 -0.86 13.87 29.42
N GLU A 37 0.16 14.55 29.02
CA GLU A 37 0.09 15.86 28.38
C GLU A 37 0.09 15.72 26.85
N LEU A 38 -0.44 16.71 26.16
CA LEU A 38 -0.32 16.72 24.70
C LEU A 38 1.16 16.66 24.33
N THR A 39 1.47 15.90 23.27
CA THR A 39 2.82 15.68 22.73
C THR A 39 3.73 14.74 23.52
N SER A 40 3.31 14.20 24.66
CA SER A 40 4.17 13.40 25.55
C SER A 40 4.69 12.08 24.99
N GLY A 41 4.11 11.59 23.89
CA GLY A 41 4.59 10.40 23.15
C GLY A 41 5.79 10.74 22.26
N SER A 42 5.90 10.08 21.08
CA SER A 42 7.01 10.33 20.13
C SER A 42 7.05 11.75 19.56
N THR A 43 5.99 12.52 19.72
CA THR A 43 5.87 13.87 19.17
C THR A 43 6.95 14.82 19.73
N TRP A 44 7.20 14.81 21.04
CA TRP A 44 8.11 15.80 21.67
C TRP A 44 9.57 15.66 21.26
N HIS A 45 10.02 14.44 20.94
CA HIS A 45 11.41 14.16 20.55
C HIS A 45 11.59 13.96 19.05
N ALA A 46 10.59 14.28 18.23
CA ALA A 46 10.70 14.18 16.78
C ALA A 46 11.62 15.30 16.22
N ALA A 47 12.45 14.99 15.24
CA ALA A 47 13.33 15.97 14.59
C ALA A 47 12.58 17.03 13.74
N GLY A 48 11.29 16.83 13.52
CA GLY A 48 10.38 17.81 12.91
C GLY A 48 10.54 18.01 11.41
N LEU A 49 11.14 17.08 10.69
CA LEU A 49 11.33 17.21 9.25
C LEU A 49 10.04 16.97 8.48
N LEU A 50 9.83 17.72 7.39
CA LEU A 50 8.64 17.65 6.54
C LEU A 50 9.00 17.27 5.09
N PRO A 51 9.45 16.03 4.82
CA PRO A 51 9.82 15.63 3.46
C PRO A 51 8.59 15.36 2.58
N LEU A 52 8.55 16.01 1.41
CA LEU A 52 7.56 15.73 0.37
C LEU A 52 7.94 14.51 -0.50
N PHE A 53 9.21 14.10 -0.49
CA PHE A 53 9.63 12.92 -1.23
C PHE A 53 9.00 11.65 -0.68
N ASN A 54 8.11 11.04 -1.48
CA ASN A 54 7.52 9.73 -1.19
C ASN A 54 7.09 9.04 -2.48
N MET A 55 7.38 7.74 -2.61
CA MET A 55 7.03 6.95 -3.81
C MET A 55 5.58 6.40 -3.77
N GLY A 56 4.90 6.48 -2.63
CA GLY A 56 3.51 6.06 -2.45
C GLY A 56 2.53 7.17 -2.85
N TYR A 57 1.55 6.86 -3.71
CA TYR A 57 0.58 7.86 -4.17
C TYR A 57 -0.21 8.49 -3.00
N ALA A 58 -0.87 7.68 -2.17
CA ALA A 58 -1.65 8.19 -1.04
C ALA A 58 -0.78 8.95 -0.03
N THR A 59 0.41 8.44 0.28
CA THR A 59 1.33 9.07 1.24
C THR A 59 1.84 10.41 0.73
N THR A 60 2.12 10.54 -0.58
CA THR A 60 2.52 11.81 -1.19
C THR A 60 1.43 12.87 -1.04
N HIS A 61 0.18 12.51 -1.29
CA HIS A 61 -0.95 13.43 -1.10
C HIS A 61 -1.15 13.83 0.37
N ILE A 62 -1.03 12.88 1.31
CA ILE A 62 -1.10 13.15 2.75
C ILE A 62 0.00 14.14 3.16
N HIS A 63 1.24 13.91 2.73
CA HIS A 63 2.35 14.81 3.06
C HIS A 63 2.16 16.20 2.44
N LYS A 64 1.75 16.26 1.17
CA LYS A 64 1.47 17.52 0.48
C LYS A 64 0.39 18.33 1.19
N TYR A 65 -0.74 17.69 1.53
CA TYR A 65 -1.79 18.33 2.29
C TYR A 65 -1.28 18.85 3.64
N SER A 66 -0.52 18.03 4.39
CA SER A 66 0.02 18.43 5.68
C SER A 66 0.88 19.69 5.60
N VAL A 67 1.83 19.72 4.64
CA VAL A 67 2.73 20.86 4.45
C VAL A 67 1.94 22.13 4.13
N ASP A 68 0.95 22.06 3.26
CA ASP A 68 0.11 23.21 2.91
C ASP A 68 -0.76 23.66 4.09
N PHE A 69 -1.34 22.71 4.81
CA PHE A 69 -2.15 22.98 5.99
C PHE A 69 -1.33 23.66 7.09
N TYR A 70 -0.12 23.19 7.38
CA TYR A 70 0.71 23.77 8.42
C TYR A 70 1.11 25.23 8.11
N LYS A 71 1.28 25.59 6.85
CA LYS A 71 1.50 27.00 6.43
C LYS A 71 0.31 27.91 6.76
N SER A 72 -0.90 27.36 6.81
CA SER A 72 -2.14 28.13 7.09
C SER A 72 -2.49 28.22 8.57
N LEU A 73 -1.94 27.34 9.42
CA LEU A 73 -2.35 27.20 10.83
C LEU A 73 -2.21 28.48 11.66
N GLU A 74 -1.14 29.25 11.48
CA GLU A 74 -0.94 30.50 12.24
C GLU A 74 -2.03 31.51 11.93
N ALA A 75 -2.39 31.66 10.66
CA ALA A 75 -3.46 32.58 10.24
C ALA A 75 -4.82 32.16 10.80
N GLU A 76 -5.07 30.85 10.87
CA GLU A 76 -6.34 30.31 11.38
C GLU A 76 -6.43 30.31 12.89
N THR A 77 -5.36 29.92 13.57
CA THR A 77 -5.37 29.69 15.02
C THR A 77 -4.78 30.84 15.84
N GLY A 78 -4.00 31.72 15.21
CA GLY A 78 -3.20 32.72 15.88
C GLY A 78 -2.07 32.12 16.72
N LEU A 79 -1.63 30.90 16.42
CA LEU A 79 -0.50 30.25 17.07
C LEU A 79 0.50 29.80 16.00
N ASN A 80 1.75 30.29 16.11
CA ASN A 80 2.81 29.93 15.18
C ASN A 80 3.12 28.44 15.30
N ALA A 81 3.07 27.72 14.19
CA ALA A 81 3.34 26.29 14.14
C ALA A 81 4.84 25.97 14.15
N GLY A 82 5.72 26.96 14.12
CA GLY A 82 7.16 26.79 14.08
C GLY A 82 7.67 26.18 12.79
N PHE A 83 7.03 26.48 11.66
CA PHE A 83 7.40 25.95 10.34
C PHE A 83 8.41 26.85 9.64
N TYR A 84 9.58 26.28 9.36
CA TYR A 84 10.67 26.90 8.63
C TYR A 84 10.80 26.29 7.24
N VAL A 85 10.43 27.04 6.22
CA VAL A 85 10.48 26.62 4.82
C VAL A 85 11.89 26.90 4.28
N VAL A 86 12.81 25.99 4.56
CA VAL A 86 14.22 26.08 4.13
C VAL A 86 14.52 25.22 2.91
N GLY A 87 13.57 24.38 2.51
CA GLY A 87 13.73 23.35 1.48
C GLY A 87 14.34 22.05 2.00
N ASN A 88 14.39 21.05 1.11
CA ASN A 88 14.98 19.74 1.37
C ASN A 88 15.83 19.33 0.17
N LEU A 89 17.11 19.11 0.38
CA LEU A 89 18.06 18.65 -0.63
C LEU A 89 18.35 17.17 -0.41
N ARG A 90 17.89 16.33 -1.32
CA ARG A 90 18.11 14.88 -1.28
C ARG A 90 19.21 14.53 -2.30
N MET A 91 20.40 14.21 -1.80
CA MET A 91 21.60 13.96 -2.58
C MET A 91 21.67 12.52 -3.09
N ALA A 92 22.37 12.31 -4.20
CA ALA A 92 22.59 11.01 -4.82
C ALA A 92 24.09 10.83 -5.11
N GLN A 93 24.65 9.70 -4.67
CA GLN A 93 26.02 9.29 -4.95
C GLN A 93 26.08 8.28 -6.11
N THR A 94 24.96 7.67 -6.48
CA THR A 94 24.88 6.62 -7.49
C THR A 94 23.91 6.94 -8.63
N ASP A 95 24.14 6.35 -9.79
CA ASP A 95 23.24 6.51 -10.94
C ASP A 95 21.87 5.85 -10.66
N ALA A 96 21.83 4.73 -9.93
CA ALA A 96 20.58 4.09 -9.51
C ALA A 96 19.74 5.01 -8.60
N ARG A 97 20.38 5.78 -7.74
CA ARG A 97 19.70 6.79 -6.90
C ARG A 97 19.13 7.92 -7.75
N MET A 98 19.87 8.35 -8.78
CA MET A 98 19.34 9.34 -9.73
C MET A 98 18.15 8.78 -10.53
N ASP A 99 18.17 7.51 -10.91
CA ASP A 99 17.03 6.85 -11.56
C ASP A 99 15.80 6.82 -10.64
N GLU A 100 15.96 6.53 -9.32
CA GLU A 100 14.89 6.66 -8.33
C GLU A 100 14.27 8.06 -8.32
N TYR A 101 15.10 9.10 -8.29
CA TYR A 101 14.63 10.48 -8.27
C TYR A 101 13.94 10.88 -9.58
N MET A 102 14.43 10.40 -10.70
CA MET A 102 13.80 10.64 -12.00
C MET A 102 12.45 9.91 -12.11
N LEU A 103 12.32 8.72 -11.56
CA LEU A 103 11.04 8.02 -11.48
C LEU A 103 10.08 8.74 -10.53
N TYR A 104 10.55 9.13 -9.35
CA TYR A 104 9.77 9.92 -8.39
C TYR A 104 9.25 11.24 -8.99
N SER A 105 10.02 11.89 -9.84
CA SER A 105 9.65 13.16 -10.48
C SER A 105 8.26 13.11 -11.12
N SER A 106 7.92 11.99 -11.74
CA SER A 106 6.60 11.78 -12.34
C SER A 106 5.50 11.57 -11.30
N VAL A 107 5.81 10.85 -10.21
CA VAL A 107 4.87 10.70 -9.08
C VAL A 107 4.60 12.05 -8.43
N ALA A 108 5.63 12.84 -8.20
CA ALA A 108 5.54 14.20 -7.65
C ALA A 108 4.64 15.10 -8.51
N GLU A 109 4.79 15.02 -9.85
CA GLU A 109 3.97 15.77 -10.79
C GLU A 109 2.48 15.39 -10.69
N THR A 110 2.15 14.12 -10.42
CA THR A 110 0.75 13.70 -10.21
C THR A 110 0.12 14.30 -8.96
N ALA A 111 0.90 14.62 -7.95
CA ALA A 111 0.48 15.22 -6.68
C ALA A 111 0.77 16.74 -6.58
N ASP A 112 1.13 17.38 -7.70
CA ASP A 112 1.50 18.80 -7.76
C ASP A 112 2.61 19.21 -6.78
N VAL A 113 3.59 18.32 -6.58
CA VAL A 113 4.77 18.56 -5.75
C VAL A 113 5.87 19.14 -6.61
N TYR A 114 6.17 20.43 -6.41
CA TYR A 114 7.27 21.09 -7.13
C TYR A 114 8.63 20.62 -6.63
N HIS A 115 9.56 20.39 -7.55
CA HIS A 115 10.94 19.97 -7.26
C HIS A 115 11.90 20.41 -8.37
N GLU A 116 13.18 20.45 -8.04
CA GLU A 116 14.27 20.81 -8.95
C GLU A 116 15.36 19.73 -8.91
N PHE A 117 15.93 19.41 -10.06
CA PHE A 117 17.16 18.61 -10.11
C PHE A 117 18.38 19.53 -10.08
N MET A 118 19.39 19.20 -9.29
CA MET A 118 20.58 19.98 -9.12
C MET A 118 21.84 19.18 -9.44
N THR A 119 22.76 19.78 -10.18
CA THR A 119 24.10 19.24 -10.38
C THR A 119 24.98 19.48 -9.14
N PRO A 120 26.07 18.69 -8.96
CA PRO A 120 27.01 18.92 -7.85
C PRO A 120 27.57 20.36 -7.81
N LYS A 121 27.78 20.97 -9.00
CA LYS A 121 28.21 22.36 -9.09
C LYS A 121 27.18 23.35 -8.54
N GLN A 122 25.90 23.18 -8.93
CA GLN A 122 24.82 24.05 -8.43
C GLN A 122 24.64 23.91 -6.91
N ILE A 123 24.81 22.70 -6.36
CA ILE A 123 24.74 22.45 -4.91
C ILE A 123 25.87 23.22 -4.21
N ARG A 124 27.11 23.07 -4.66
CA ARG A 124 28.28 23.74 -4.10
C ARG A 124 28.20 25.27 -4.21
N ASP A 125 27.73 25.78 -5.36
CA ASP A 125 27.58 27.22 -5.58
C ASP A 125 26.54 27.82 -4.61
N ARG A 126 25.50 27.06 -4.25
CA ARG A 126 24.41 27.52 -3.39
C ARG A 126 24.70 27.27 -1.90
N TRP A 127 25.35 26.15 -1.58
CA TRP A 127 25.67 25.73 -0.21
C TRP A 127 27.16 25.32 -0.11
N PRO A 128 28.08 26.25 0.00
CA PRO A 128 29.51 25.98 -0.12
C PRO A 128 30.11 25.15 1.03
N LEU A 129 29.41 24.99 2.14
CA LEU A 129 29.85 24.08 3.24
C LEU A 129 29.62 22.61 2.91
N VAL A 130 28.78 22.30 1.90
CA VAL A 130 28.45 20.93 1.50
C VAL A 130 29.47 20.42 0.49
N ARG A 131 30.18 19.37 0.84
CA ARG A 131 31.07 18.65 -0.08
C ARG A 131 30.28 17.90 -1.15
N THR A 132 30.71 17.98 -2.42
CA THR A 132 29.92 17.50 -3.56
C THR A 132 30.72 16.71 -4.60
N ASP A 133 31.98 16.42 -4.35
CA ASP A 133 32.91 15.79 -5.31
C ASP A 133 32.57 14.32 -5.61
N ASP A 134 31.87 13.64 -4.72
CA ASP A 134 31.37 12.26 -4.85
C ASP A 134 29.91 12.17 -5.32
N LEU A 135 29.21 13.30 -5.52
CA LEU A 135 27.81 13.31 -5.89
C LEU A 135 27.60 13.17 -7.41
N LYS A 136 26.54 12.48 -7.78
CA LYS A 136 25.97 12.46 -9.15
C LYS A 136 24.99 13.62 -9.37
N GLY A 137 24.30 14.05 -8.31
CA GLY A 137 23.32 15.11 -8.33
C GLY A 137 22.43 15.09 -7.10
N ALA A 138 21.33 15.81 -7.17
CA ALA A 138 20.32 15.83 -6.12
C ALA A 138 18.94 16.19 -6.67
N ILE A 139 17.91 15.90 -5.89
CA ILE A 139 16.58 16.48 -6.04
C ILE A 139 16.33 17.45 -4.87
N PHE A 140 15.82 18.63 -5.19
CA PHE A 140 15.56 19.70 -4.24
C PHE A 140 14.07 20.04 -4.21
N HIS A 141 13.48 20.07 -3.01
CA HIS A 141 12.09 20.47 -2.77
C HIS A 141 12.10 21.80 -2.02
N PRO A 142 11.90 22.94 -2.69
CA PRO A 142 12.00 24.26 -2.05
C PRO A 142 10.84 24.57 -1.09
N GLN A 143 9.74 23.81 -1.16
CA GLN A 143 8.55 24.01 -0.31
C GLN A 143 8.59 23.20 0.98
N ASP A 144 9.54 22.29 1.13
CA ASP A 144 9.80 21.51 2.33
C ASP A 144 10.51 22.35 3.39
N GLY A 145 10.79 21.70 4.50
CA GLY A 145 11.56 22.28 5.57
C GLY A 145 11.47 21.44 6.83
N TYR A 146 11.41 22.14 7.94
CA TYR A 146 11.17 21.52 9.24
C TYR A 146 10.21 22.36 10.08
N ILE A 147 9.61 21.72 11.07
CA ILE A 147 8.62 22.32 11.95
C ILE A 147 8.91 21.95 13.40
N ASN A 148 8.51 22.80 14.35
CA ASN A 148 8.53 22.41 15.75
C ASN A 148 7.37 21.44 16.03
N PRO A 149 7.63 20.16 16.38
CA PRO A 149 6.59 19.16 16.58
C PRO A 149 5.58 19.52 17.68
N ALA A 150 6.05 20.14 18.77
CA ALA A 150 5.18 20.57 19.85
C ALA A 150 4.29 21.75 19.44
N ASP A 151 4.87 22.76 18.77
CA ASP A 151 4.14 23.94 18.36
C ASP A 151 3.04 23.62 17.34
N VAL A 152 3.33 22.82 16.32
CA VAL A 152 2.30 22.40 15.35
C VAL A 152 1.18 21.60 16.00
N THR A 153 1.52 20.73 16.94
CA THR A 153 0.51 19.95 17.69
C THR A 153 -0.36 20.86 18.55
N GLN A 154 0.22 21.85 19.24
CA GLN A 154 -0.53 22.82 20.01
C GLN A 154 -1.38 23.74 19.13
N ALA A 155 -0.87 24.12 17.95
CA ALA A 155 -1.64 24.89 16.98
C ALA A 155 -2.87 24.12 16.47
N MET A 156 -2.71 22.84 16.10
CA MET A 156 -3.82 21.97 15.75
C MET A 156 -4.81 21.78 16.93
N ALA A 157 -4.32 21.56 18.15
CA ALA A 157 -5.16 21.43 19.34
C ALA A 157 -5.93 22.72 19.65
N LYS A 158 -5.33 23.88 19.43
CA LYS A 158 -6.01 25.18 19.56
C LYS A 158 -7.11 25.35 18.52
N GLY A 159 -6.80 25.07 17.26
CA GLY A 159 -7.79 25.07 16.19
C GLY A 159 -8.95 24.09 16.44
N ALA A 160 -8.62 22.87 16.91
CA ALA A 160 -9.64 21.89 17.31
C ALA A 160 -10.58 22.45 18.37
N ARG A 161 -10.05 23.11 19.43
CA ARG A 161 -10.88 23.78 20.45
C ARG A 161 -11.74 24.90 19.87
N GLN A 162 -11.21 25.67 18.92
CA GLN A 162 -11.98 26.71 18.23
C GLN A 162 -13.17 26.14 17.46
N HIS A 163 -13.04 24.90 16.95
CA HIS A 163 -14.12 24.15 16.32
C HIS A 163 -14.97 23.31 17.33
N GLY A 164 -14.80 23.50 18.62
CA GLY A 164 -15.64 22.90 19.66
C GLY A 164 -15.15 21.58 20.24
N VAL A 165 -13.93 21.12 19.92
CA VAL A 165 -13.38 19.89 20.51
C VAL A 165 -13.13 20.08 22.00
N THR A 166 -13.61 19.13 22.80
CA THR A 166 -13.21 18.98 24.20
C THR A 166 -11.94 18.15 24.26
N ILE A 167 -10.88 18.69 24.83
CA ILE A 167 -9.60 17.98 25.02
C ILE A 167 -9.40 17.72 26.50
N GLU A 168 -9.46 16.44 26.88
CA GLU A 168 -9.28 15.96 28.24
C GLU A 168 -7.94 15.26 28.38
N ARG A 169 -7.11 15.72 29.32
CA ARG A 169 -5.77 15.18 29.60
C ARG A 169 -5.78 14.41 30.92
N LYS A 170 -4.77 13.56 31.09
CA LYS A 170 -4.61 12.69 32.25
C LYS A 170 -5.76 11.68 32.37
N TRP A 171 -6.23 11.15 31.25
CA TRP A 171 -7.23 10.09 31.20
C TRP A 171 -6.72 8.94 30.33
N GLN A 172 -6.55 7.78 30.93
CA GLN A 172 -6.16 6.55 30.25
C GLN A 172 -7.41 5.76 29.88
N VAL A 173 -7.42 5.19 28.69
CA VAL A 173 -8.44 4.23 28.28
C VAL A 173 -8.07 2.84 28.78
N ASP A 174 -9.03 2.17 29.43
CA ASP A 174 -8.87 0.83 30.01
C ASP A 174 -9.73 -0.22 29.34
N GLY A 175 -10.73 0.17 28.56
CA GLY A 175 -11.59 -0.78 27.86
C GLY A 175 -12.49 -0.14 26.82
N TYR A 176 -12.90 -0.99 25.88
CA TYR A 176 -13.86 -0.67 24.83
C TYR A 176 -14.95 -1.72 24.80
N LYS A 177 -16.21 -1.33 24.78
CA LYS A 177 -17.35 -2.23 24.66
C LYS A 177 -18.31 -1.72 23.61
N TRP A 178 -18.53 -2.51 22.56
CA TRP A 178 -19.53 -2.23 21.53
C TRP A 178 -20.93 -2.65 22.00
N THR A 179 -21.90 -1.75 21.91
CA THR A 179 -23.30 -1.99 22.33
C THR A 179 -24.20 -2.49 21.19
N GLY A 180 -23.74 -2.41 19.96
CA GLY A 180 -24.54 -2.61 18.75
C GLY A 180 -24.78 -1.31 17.97
N SER A 181 -24.68 -0.14 18.63
CA SER A 181 -24.87 1.17 18.04
C SER A 181 -23.75 2.16 18.37
N GLU A 182 -23.13 2.04 19.52
CA GLU A 182 -22.08 2.93 20.01
C GLU A 182 -21.03 2.17 20.83
N TRP A 183 -19.90 2.80 21.06
CA TRP A 183 -18.84 2.34 21.95
C TRP A 183 -19.01 2.95 23.33
N ILE A 184 -18.93 2.11 24.38
CA ILE A 184 -18.68 2.54 25.76
C ILE A 184 -17.21 2.40 26.02
N VAL A 185 -16.55 3.52 26.29
CA VAL A 185 -15.10 3.60 26.53
C VAL A 185 -14.87 3.88 28.01
N SER A 186 -14.32 2.89 28.73
CA SER A 186 -13.99 3.01 30.15
C SER A 186 -12.63 3.70 30.30
N ILE A 187 -12.56 4.69 31.18
CA ILE A 187 -11.37 5.51 31.39
C ILE A 187 -11.05 5.68 32.88
N THR A 188 -9.76 5.78 33.19
CA THR A 188 -9.24 6.04 34.53
C THR A 188 -8.41 7.32 34.52
N LYS A 189 -8.64 8.16 35.55
CA LYS A 189 -7.86 9.37 35.78
C LYS A 189 -6.43 9.02 36.17
N MET A 190 -5.48 9.65 35.52
CA MET A 190 -4.06 9.50 35.83
C MET A 190 -3.58 10.61 36.74
N VAL A 191 -2.77 10.27 37.75
CA VAL A 191 -2.21 11.19 38.73
C VAL A 191 -0.70 11.02 38.84
N GLU A 192 0.00 12.11 39.05
CA GLU A 192 1.43 12.09 39.31
C GLU A 192 1.77 11.75 40.75
N ARG A 193 2.59 10.71 40.94
CA ARG A 193 3.10 10.32 42.27
C ARG A 193 4.56 9.87 42.12
N GLY A 194 5.46 10.57 42.80
CA GLY A 194 6.89 10.23 42.77
C GLY A 194 7.54 10.27 41.41
N GLY A 195 7.11 11.18 40.51
CA GLY A 195 7.59 11.29 39.15
C GLY A 195 6.95 10.32 38.13
N ASN A 196 6.15 9.36 38.61
CA ASN A 196 5.42 8.43 37.77
C ASN A 196 3.97 8.87 37.56
N LEU A 197 3.41 8.53 36.41
CA LEU A 197 2.01 8.72 36.08
C LEU A 197 1.26 7.42 36.38
N LEU A 198 0.42 7.41 37.43
CA LEU A 198 -0.26 6.22 37.92
C LEU A 198 -1.78 6.38 37.87
N PRO A 199 -2.54 5.28 37.66
CA PRO A 199 -3.99 5.33 37.74
C PRO A 199 -4.46 5.70 39.13
N SER A 200 -5.54 6.50 39.22
CA SER A 200 -6.25 6.82 40.43
C SER A 200 -7.50 5.96 40.59
N ASP A 201 -8.26 6.18 41.66
CA ASP A 201 -9.56 5.53 41.87
C ASP A 201 -10.71 6.23 41.11
N GLU A 202 -10.43 7.37 40.43
CA GLU A 202 -11.43 8.11 39.66
C GLU A 202 -11.58 7.50 38.29
N THR A 203 -12.75 6.95 38.00
CA THR A 203 -13.10 6.31 36.71
C THR A 203 -14.31 6.99 36.08
N ALA A 204 -14.44 6.88 34.75
CA ALA A 204 -15.61 7.37 34.05
C ALA A 204 -15.86 6.51 32.79
N GLU A 205 -16.99 6.72 32.15
CA GLU A 205 -17.36 6.11 30.89
C GLU A 205 -17.74 7.20 29.88
N ILE A 206 -17.32 6.99 28.62
CA ILE A 206 -17.66 7.85 27.49
C ILE A 206 -18.37 7.01 26.45
N HIS A 207 -19.53 7.48 26.04
CA HIS A 207 -20.31 6.93 24.94
C HIS A 207 -19.94 7.65 23.65
N ALA A 208 -19.51 6.91 22.61
CA ALA A 208 -19.09 7.45 21.34
C ALA A 208 -19.66 6.64 20.18
N GLU A 209 -20.27 7.32 19.20
CA GLU A 209 -20.73 6.63 17.98
C GLU A 209 -19.54 6.08 17.18
N HIS A 210 -18.44 6.84 17.16
CA HIS A 210 -17.18 6.47 16.50
C HIS A 210 -16.00 6.67 17.45
N VAL A 211 -15.03 5.74 17.38
CA VAL A 211 -13.75 5.87 18.11
C VAL A 211 -12.60 5.82 17.13
N VAL A 212 -11.64 6.73 17.27
CA VAL A 212 -10.38 6.73 16.53
C VAL A 212 -9.24 6.54 17.49
N THR A 213 -8.37 5.56 17.26
CA THR A 213 -7.15 5.38 18.05
C THR A 213 -5.94 5.96 17.29
N ALA A 214 -5.19 6.79 18.01
CA ALA A 214 -3.95 7.42 17.56
C ALA A 214 -2.91 7.33 18.68
N THR A 215 -2.75 6.11 19.21
CA THR A 215 -2.10 5.84 20.49
C THR A 215 -0.57 5.67 20.40
N GLY A 216 -0.01 5.75 19.17
CA GLY A 216 1.43 5.77 18.93
C GLY A 216 2.14 4.56 19.54
N ASN A 217 3.06 4.80 20.49
CA ASN A 217 3.82 3.72 21.13
C ASN A 217 2.95 2.75 21.94
N HIS A 218 1.73 3.14 22.32
CA HIS A 218 0.77 2.31 23.03
C HIS A 218 -0.15 1.49 22.11
N ALA A 219 0.15 1.39 20.80
CA ALA A 219 -0.65 0.62 19.83
C ALA A 219 -0.85 -0.84 20.25
N GLN A 220 0.12 -1.48 20.92
CA GLN A 220 0.00 -2.86 21.40
C GLN A 220 -0.98 -2.99 22.59
N ARG A 221 -1.06 -1.98 23.46
CA ARG A 221 -2.10 -1.91 24.48
C ARG A 221 -3.49 -1.78 23.84
N THR A 222 -3.61 -0.88 22.87
CA THR A 222 -4.84 -0.69 22.10
C THR A 222 -5.28 -1.99 21.42
N ALA A 223 -4.35 -2.69 20.77
CA ALA A 223 -4.60 -3.99 20.13
C ALA A 223 -5.19 -5.01 21.10
N ARG A 224 -4.61 -5.11 22.32
CA ARG A 224 -5.08 -6.01 23.38
C ARG A 224 -6.47 -5.64 23.89
N LEU A 225 -6.72 -4.35 24.12
CA LEU A 225 -8.02 -3.87 24.60
C LEU A 225 -9.14 -4.08 23.58
N LEU A 226 -8.83 -3.99 22.30
CA LEU A 226 -9.78 -4.21 21.20
C LEU A 226 -9.87 -5.68 20.76
N GLY A 227 -8.97 -6.55 21.23
CA GLY A 227 -8.92 -7.96 20.80
C GLY A 227 -8.54 -8.16 19.32
N ILE A 228 -7.80 -7.22 18.74
CA ILE A 228 -7.33 -7.25 17.35
C ILE A 228 -5.81 -7.22 17.27
N LYS A 229 -5.25 -7.45 16.08
CA LYS A 229 -3.83 -7.27 15.84
C LYS A 229 -3.56 -5.90 15.21
N ILE A 230 -2.60 -5.18 15.74
CA ILE A 230 -2.10 -3.91 15.20
C ILE A 230 -0.58 -4.06 15.05
N PRO A 231 -0.04 -4.26 13.84
CA PRO A 231 1.41 -4.51 13.64
C PRO A 231 2.24 -3.23 13.72
N ALA A 232 1.84 -2.29 14.56
CA ALA A 232 2.54 -1.07 14.84
C ALA A 232 3.37 -1.25 16.11
N ILE A 233 4.71 -1.35 15.95
CA ILE A 233 5.66 -1.60 17.04
C ILE A 233 6.78 -0.57 16.95
N PRO A 234 7.12 0.10 18.07
CA PRO A 234 8.21 1.05 18.09
C PRO A 234 9.57 0.43 17.82
N VAL A 235 10.42 1.19 17.12
CA VAL A 235 11.85 0.92 16.94
C VAL A 235 12.61 2.10 17.51
N GLU A 236 13.81 1.88 18.04
CA GLU A 236 14.68 2.97 18.47
C GLU A 236 15.09 3.83 17.29
N HIS A 237 15.06 5.13 17.47
CA HIS A 237 15.60 6.10 16.53
C HIS A 237 16.43 7.14 17.25
N GLN A 238 17.66 7.29 16.79
CA GLN A 238 18.61 8.21 17.40
C GLN A 238 18.81 9.45 16.53
N TYR A 239 19.07 10.56 17.16
CA TYR A 239 19.73 11.70 16.55
C TYR A 239 20.60 12.42 17.56
N ILE A 240 21.63 13.07 17.06
CA ILE A 240 22.54 13.87 17.86
C ILE A 240 22.47 15.35 17.47
N VAL A 241 22.75 16.20 18.42
CA VAL A 241 22.88 17.65 18.23
C VAL A 241 24.32 18.03 18.52
N THR A 242 24.97 18.75 17.60
CA THR A 242 26.34 19.18 17.80
C THR A 242 26.39 20.48 18.58
N GLU A 243 27.56 20.76 19.17
CA GLU A 243 27.90 22.12 19.61
C GLU A 243 27.90 23.08 18.40
N PRO A 244 27.84 24.40 18.64
CA PRO A 244 27.86 25.36 17.54
C PRO A 244 29.08 25.19 16.63
N ASP A 245 28.86 25.20 15.32
CA ASP A 245 29.87 25.13 14.27
C ASP A 245 30.32 26.56 13.90
N PRO A 246 31.58 26.96 14.17
CA PRO A 246 32.08 28.30 13.88
C PRO A 246 31.98 28.65 12.39
N MET A 247 32.20 27.71 11.48
CA MET A 247 32.11 27.94 10.06
C MET A 247 30.66 28.16 9.61
N LEU A 248 29.71 27.39 10.19
CA LEU A 248 28.30 27.63 9.98
C LEU A 248 27.88 29.02 10.49
N GLN A 249 28.30 29.39 11.69
CA GLN A 249 28.01 30.72 12.25
C GLN A 249 28.54 31.87 11.37
N GLU A 250 29.75 31.72 10.81
CA GLU A 250 30.30 32.70 9.88
C GLU A 250 29.52 32.74 8.58
N TYR A 251 29.20 31.58 8.00
CA TYR A 251 28.37 31.46 6.81
C TYR A 251 27.00 32.14 6.99
N ARG A 252 26.36 31.95 8.13
CA ARG A 252 25.02 32.49 8.44
C ARG A 252 24.96 34.01 8.54
N LYS A 253 26.08 34.69 8.70
CA LYS A 253 26.10 36.14 8.70
C LYS A 253 25.67 36.74 7.36
N ASN A 254 25.91 36.05 6.26
CA ASN A 254 25.71 36.59 4.91
C ASN A 254 24.85 35.69 4.01
N HIS A 255 24.43 34.52 4.52
CA HIS A 255 23.71 33.52 3.75
C HIS A 255 22.47 33.02 4.51
N PRO A 256 21.42 32.55 3.77
CA PRO A 256 20.27 31.95 4.38
C PRO A 256 20.63 30.60 5.00
N GLU A 257 19.70 30.03 5.77
CA GLU A 257 19.81 28.72 6.36
C GLU A 257 19.96 27.64 5.28
N HIS A 258 20.75 26.61 5.57
CA HIS A 258 20.81 25.42 4.71
C HIS A 258 19.45 24.73 4.64
N PRO A 259 19.10 24.12 3.51
CA PRO A 259 17.95 23.20 3.48
C PRO A 259 18.21 22.03 4.39
N VAL A 260 17.15 21.27 4.70
CA VAL A 260 17.35 19.93 5.24
C VAL A 260 18.16 19.12 4.25
N LEU A 261 19.33 18.66 4.65
CA LEU A 261 20.22 17.83 3.84
C LEU A 261 19.87 16.36 4.07
N ARG A 262 19.71 15.59 3.00
CA ARG A 262 19.53 14.14 3.05
C ARG A 262 20.53 13.46 2.15
N ASP A 263 21.43 12.68 2.74
CA ASP A 263 22.30 11.79 1.97
C ASP A 263 21.69 10.38 2.02
N ALA A 264 20.93 10.06 0.98
CA ALA A 264 20.17 8.84 0.97
C ALA A 264 21.06 7.58 0.82
N ASP A 265 22.19 7.69 0.13
CA ASP A 265 23.13 6.59 -0.02
C ASP A 265 23.96 6.37 1.25
N ALA A 266 24.17 7.42 2.04
CA ALA A 266 24.81 7.37 3.35
C ALA A 266 23.83 7.20 4.52
N LYS A 267 22.51 7.17 4.25
CA LYS A 267 21.41 6.84 5.18
C LYS A 267 21.24 7.80 6.34
N TRP A 268 21.31 9.09 6.11
CA TRP A 268 21.10 10.10 7.15
C TRP A 268 20.41 11.36 6.62
N TYR A 269 19.89 12.15 7.57
CA TYR A 269 19.47 13.53 7.36
C TYR A 269 20.22 14.47 8.32
N VAL A 270 20.40 15.72 7.87
CA VAL A 270 21.02 16.79 8.66
C VAL A 270 20.24 18.08 8.46
N ARG A 271 20.11 18.87 9.52
CA ARG A 271 19.65 20.26 9.45
C ARG A 271 20.38 21.13 10.45
N GLU A 272 20.32 22.45 10.26
CA GLU A 272 20.84 23.40 11.24
C GLU A 272 20.00 23.39 12.52
N GLU A 273 20.68 23.52 13.66
CA GLU A 273 20.03 23.67 14.96
C GLU A 273 20.91 24.57 15.87
N ARG A 274 20.42 25.76 16.23
CA ARG A 274 21.07 26.70 17.17
C ARG A 274 22.54 26.96 16.86
N GLY A 275 22.89 27.12 15.58
CA GLY A 275 24.23 27.35 15.10
C GLY A 275 25.14 26.14 15.01
N GLY A 276 24.62 24.95 15.25
CA GLY A 276 25.22 23.65 15.01
C GLY A 276 24.33 22.80 14.09
N TRP A 277 24.47 21.50 14.18
CA TRP A 277 23.79 20.54 13.31
C TRP A 277 23.02 19.50 14.10
N ILE A 278 21.86 19.06 13.59
CA ILE A 278 21.23 17.79 13.97
C ILE A 278 21.60 16.75 12.92
N LEU A 279 22.09 15.59 13.34
CA LEU A 279 22.23 14.39 12.53
C LEU A 279 21.27 13.32 13.00
N GLY A 280 20.39 12.84 12.10
CA GLY A 280 19.53 11.67 12.33
C GLY A 280 19.85 10.56 11.32
N PRO A 281 20.48 9.48 11.75
CA PRO A 281 20.75 8.33 10.92
C PRO A 281 19.53 7.40 10.81
N TYR A 282 19.56 6.51 9.82
CA TYR A 282 18.71 5.32 9.72
C TYR A 282 19.63 4.10 9.65
N GLU A 283 20.22 3.85 10.78
CA GLU A 283 21.26 2.83 10.96
C GLU A 283 20.68 1.40 11.00
N ARG A 284 21.52 0.42 10.77
CA ARG A 284 21.16 -0.98 10.93
C ARG A 284 21.11 -1.36 12.41
N ASN A 285 20.38 -2.43 12.71
CA ASN A 285 20.30 -3.06 14.04
C ASN A 285 19.62 -2.19 15.13
N ALA A 286 18.85 -1.18 14.74
CA ALA A 286 17.99 -0.49 15.68
C ALA A 286 16.91 -1.47 16.20
N PRO A 287 16.82 -1.71 17.52
CA PRO A 287 15.95 -2.74 18.06
C PRO A 287 14.49 -2.29 18.17
N ALA A 288 13.56 -3.21 17.92
CA ALA A 288 12.18 -3.03 18.27
C ALA A 288 11.99 -2.99 19.79
N ARG A 289 11.09 -2.13 20.26
CA ARG A 289 10.79 -1.94 21.67
C ARG A 289 9.29 -2.06 21.92
N PHE A 290 8.93 -2.35 23.17
CA PHE A 290 7.53 -2.36 23.61
C PHE A 290 6.63 -3.30 22.79
N LEU A 291 7.09 -4.53 22.55
CA LEU A 291 6.39 -5.51 21.73
C LEU A 291 4.99 -5.85 22.25
N TYR A 292 4.75 -5.62 23.53
CA TYR A 292 3.47 -5.96 24.18
C TYR A 292 2.83 -4.76 24.87
N ASP A 293 3.61 -3.95 25.58
CA ASP A 293 3.14 -2.72 26.24
C ASP A 293 4.32 -1.80 26.57
N VAL A 294 4.04 -0.51 26.70
CA VAL A 294 4.99 0.49 27.21
C VAL A 294 4.99 0.41 28.75
N PRO A 295 6.15 0.24 29.40
CA PRO A 295 6.22 0.26 30.86
C PRO A 295 5.68 1.56 31.45
N GLU A 296 4.97 1.49 32.57
CA GLU A 296 4.42 2.65 33.26
C GLU A 296 5.49 3.68 33.65
N SER A 297 6.73 3.21 33.89
CA SER A 297 7.88 4.06 34.20
C SER A 297 8.45 4.80 33.00
N PHE A 298 8.13 4.39 31.78
CA PHE A 298 8.60 5.05 30.56
C PHE A 298 7.64 6.17 30.15
N ARG A 299 7.94 7.39 30.63
CA ARG A 299 7.11 8.56 30.43
C ARG A 299 7.93 9.73 29.90
N ALA A 300 7.67 10.16 28.68
CA ALA A 300 8.46 11.20 28.01
C ALA A 300 9.98 10.98 28.19
N ASP A 301 10.39 9.74 28.06
CA ASP A 301 11.73 9.26 28.37
C ASP A 301 12.43 8.84 27.08
N LEU A 302 13.73 8.66 27.15
CA LEU A 302 14.60 8.27 26.06
C LEU A 302 15.43 7.05 26.45
N PHE A 303 15.83 6.27 25.45
CA PHE A 303 16.83 5.22 25.62
C PHE A 303 18.23 5.83 25.68
N PRO A 304 19.23 5.14 26.25
CA PRO A 304 20.63 5.56 26.16
C PRO A 304 21.10 5.70 24.72
N LEU A 305 21.94 6.68 24.45
CA LEU A 305 22.62 6.83 23.17
C LEU A 305 23.54 5.66 22.89
N ASP A 306 23.50 5.15 21.68
CA ASP A 306 24.38 4.11 21.15
C ASP A 306 25.22 4.68 19.99
N LEU A 307 26.34 5.30 20.34
CA LEU A 307 27.24 5.93 19.35
C LEU A 307 27.90 4.90 18.42
N GLU A 308 28.20 3.70 18.91
CA GLU A 308 28.81 2.65 18.08
C GLU A 308 27.88 2.26 16.93
N ARG A 309 26.60 2.22 17.19
CA ARG A 309 25.57 1.88 16.19
C ARG A 309 25.46 2.92 15.07
N ILE A 310 25.75 4.19 15.34
CA ILE A 310 25.61 5.30 14.37
C ILE A 310 26.96 5.85 13.85
N GLU A 311 28.08 5.23 14.23
CA GLU A 311 29.42 5.73 13.89
C GLU A 311 29.62 5.92 12.38
N THR A 312 29.14 4.97 11.57
CA THR A 312 29.28 5.02 10.10
C THR A 312 28.57 6.24 9.52
N GLU A 313 27.36 6.50 9.95
CA GLU A 313 26.55 7.63 9.47
C GLU A 313 27.12 8.97 9.99
N TYR A 314 27.64 8.99 11.21
CA TYR A 314 28.29 10.17 11.78
C TYR A 314 29.58 10.53 11.03
N LEU A 315 30.45 9.59 10.75
CA LEU A 315 31.66 9.83 9.94
C LEU A 315 31.32 10.27 8.50
N SER A 316 30.25 9.72 7.94
CA SER A 316 29.75 10.14 6.63
C SER A 316 29.22 11.59 6.64
N MET A 317 28.58 12.02 7.73
CA MET A 317 28.16 13.43 7.89
C MET A 317 29.39 14.36 7.92
N ILE A 318 30.43 14.01 8.69
CA ILE A 318 31.70 14.78 8.73
C ILE A 318 32.31 14.85 7.33
N HIS A 319 32.29 13.76 6.57
CA HIS A 319 32.77 13.78 5.20
C HIS A 319 31.97 14.79 4.33
N ARG A 320 30.64 14.82 4.48
CA ARG A 320 29.75 15.70 3.71
C ARG A 320 29.80 17.16 4.17
N LEU A 321 29.99 17.38 5.48
CA LEU A 321 30.07 18.68 6.14
C LEU A 321 31.39 18.78 6.93
N PRO A 322 32.53 18.99 6.28
CA PRO A 322 33.83 18.97 6.95
C PRO A 322 33.97 20.00 8.09
N SER A 323 33.17 21.06 8.08
CA SER A 323 33.15 22.03 9.19
C SER A 323 32.69 21.40 10.53
N SER A 324 31.93 20.33 10.47
CA SER A 324 31.43 19.63 11.65
C SER A 324 32.48 18.73 12.34
N GLU A 325 33.66 18.48 11.73
CA GLU A 325 34.68 17.59 12.26
C GLU A 325 35.17 18.01 13.65
N THR A 326 35.20 19.32 13.90
CA THR A 326 35.72 19.89 15.15
C THR A 326 34.62 20.23 16.14
N THR A 327 33.38 19.99 15.82
CA THR A 327 32.26 20.25 16.74
C THR A 327 32.08 19.10 17.74
N GLY A 328 31.87 19.43 19.01
CA GLY A 328 31.50 18.47 20.04
C GLY A 328 30.04 18.03 19.95
N LEU A 329 29.68 17.00 20.68
CA LEU A 329 28.29 16.62 20.91
C LEU A 329 27.71 17.45 22.04
N LYS A 330 26.54 18.02 21.83
CA LYS A 330 25.84 18.86 22.79
C LYS A 330 24.71 18.09 23.48
N ASP A 331 23.83 17.51 22.67
CA ASP A 331 22.66 16.77 23.11
C ASP A 331 22.48 15.50 22.27
N ASP A 332 21.85 14.51 22.84
CA ASP A 332 21.48 13.27 22.17
C ASP A 332 20.04 12.86 22.47
N PHE A 333 19.45 12.18 21.51
CA PHE A 333 18.08 11.67 21.58
C PHE A 333 18.04 10.26 21.02
N ASN A 334 17.53 9.31 21.79
CA ASN A 334 17.25 7.97 21.32
C ASN A 334 15.84 7.59 21.81
N GLY A 335 14.85 7.79 20.96
CA GLY A 335 13.46 7.64 21.32
C GLY A 335 12.71 6.58 20.51
N PRO A 336 11.56 6.12 21.01
CA PRO A 336 10.72 5.18 20.28
C PRO A 336 9.98 5.87 19.13
N ILE A 337 10.09 5.31 17.93
CA ILE A 337 9.33 5.71 16.75
C ILE A 337 8.52 4.51 16.22
N CYS A 338 7.21 4.67 16.10
CA CYS A 338 6.32 3.56 15.77
C CYS A 338 6.34 3.23 14.28
N TYR A 339 6.75 2.01 13.94
CA TYR A 339 6.80 1.47 12.58
C TYR A 339 5.72 0.41 12.32
N THR A 340 5.48 0.14 11.05
CA THR A 340 4.70 -0.98 10.53
C THR A 340 5.58 -1.81 9.58
N PRO A 341 5.19 -3.04 9.21
CA PRO A 341 6.02 -3.92 8.38
C PRO A 341 6.38 -3.38 6.99
N ASP A 342 5.60 -2.45 6.44
CA ASP A 342 5.87 -1.77 5.15
C ASP A 342 6.27 -0.29 5.30
N GLY A 343 6.29 0.22 6.54
CA GLY A 343 6.61 1.62 6.85
C GLY A 343 5.47 2.60 6.63
N ASN A 344 4.35 2.19 6.04
CA ASN A 344 3.18 3.03 5.87
C ASN A 344 2.28 2.98 7.12
N PRO A 345 1.65 4.07 7.53
CA PRO A 345 0.76 4.06 8.67
C PRO A 345 -0.49 3.21 8.43
N LEU A 346 -1.16 2.85 9.50
CA LEU A 346 -2.46 2.19 9.51
C LEU A 346 -3.54 3.26 9.62
N VAL A 347 -4.22 3.57 8.53
CA VAL A 347 -5.25 4.61 8.48
C VAL A 347 -6.52 4.04 7.89
N GLY A 348 -7.58 3.93 8.71
CA GLY A 348 -8.86 3.43 8.24
C GLY A 348 -9.62 2.59 9.26
N PRO A 349 -10.71 1.92 8.85
CA PRO A 349 -11.55 1.14 9.77
C PRO A 349 -10.81 -0.09 10.30
N ALA A 350 -10.94 -0.32 11.60
CA ALA A 350 -10.32 -1.45 12.30
C ALA A 350 -10.87 -2.80 11.79
N PRO A 351 -10.01 -3.82 11.66
CA PRO A 351 -10.45 -5.16 11.24
C PRO A 351 -11.50 -5.75 12.20
N GLY A 352 -12.60 -6.26 11.65
CA GLY A 352 -13.66 -6.94 12.40
C GLY A 352 -14.53 -6.06 13.28
N LEU A 353 -14.23 -4.78 13.45
CA LEU A 353 -14.94 -3.86 14.33
C LEU A 353 -15.77 -2.84 13.53
N ARG A 354 -16.87 -2.39 14.14
CA ARG A 354 -17.75 -1.36 13.57
C ARG A 354 -17.46 -0.02 14.22
N ASN A 355 -17.44 1.05 13.43
CA ASN A 355 -17.21 2.43 13.90
C ASN A 355 -15.96 2.62 14.76
N MET A 356 -14.98 1.70 14.64
CA MET A 356 -13.66 1.78 15.22
C MET A 356 -12.65 2.06 14.12
N TRP A 357 -11.80 3.06 14.32
CA TRP A 357 -10.84 3.56 13.32
C TRP A 357 -9.43 3.55 13.88
N LEU A 358 -8.47 3.17 13.07
CA LEU A 358 -7.06 3.18 13.43
C LEU A 358 -6.33 4.32 12.71
N ALA A 359 -5.45 4.98 13.43
CA ALA A 359 -4.46 5.91 12.95
C ALA A 359 -3.15 5.65 13.70
N GLU A 360 -2.47 4.55 13.37
CA GLU A 360 -1.34 4.00 14.13
C GLU A 360 -0.11 3.76 13.25
N GLY A 361 1.07 3.64 13.85
CA GLY A 361 2.29 3.21 13.16
C GLY A 361 2.91 4.27 12.25
N PHE A 362 2.98 5.50 12.70
CA PHE A 362 3.51 6.63 11.92
C PHE A 362 5.01 6.79 12.10
N SER A 363 5.78 6.35 11.13
CA SER A 363 7.23 6.60 11.05
C SER A 363 7.55 8.08 10.70
N PHE A 364 6.70 8.72 9.90
CA PHE A 364 6.77 10.14 9.53
C PHE A 364 5.57 10.91 10.09
N GLY A 365 5.28 10.75 11.39
CA GLY A 365 4.07 11.22 12.03
C GLY A 365 3.83 12.71 11.90
N ILE A 366 4.86 13.52 12.07
CA ILE A 366 4.74 14.98 11.96
C ILE A 366 4.38 15.39 10.52
N THR A 367 5.03 14.79 9.53
CA THR A 367 4.73 15.08 8.11
C THR A 367 3.34 14.61 7.71
N ALA A 368 2.85 13.53 8.30
CA ALA A 368 1.58 12.90 7.91
C ALA A 368 0.36 13.41 8.69
N ALA A 369 0.55 14.03 9.86
CA ALA A 369 -0.54 14.26 10.82
C ALA A 369 -1.71 15.10 10.25
N GLY A 370 -1.43 16.20 9.58
CA GLY A 370 -2.46 17.07 8.99
C GLY A 370 -3.28 16.37 7.92
N GLY A 371 -2.58 15.75 6.95
CA GLY A 371 -3.23 15.05 5.84
C GLY A 371 -3.95 13.78 6.29
N THR A 372 -3.41 13.05 7.26
CA THR A 372 -4.12 11.91 7.87
C THR A 372 -5.43 12.36 8.49
N GLY A 373 -5.40 13.48 9.24
CA GLY A 373 -6.60 14.05 9.82
C GLY A 373 -7.65 14.38 8.77
N TYR A 374 -7.24 15.00 7.66
CA TYR A 374 -8.12 15.39 6.58
C TYR A 374 -8.77 14.18 5.87
N TYR A 375 -7.96 13.26 5.37
CA TYR A 375 -8.46 12.12 4.60
C TYR A 375 -9.22 11.11 5.47
N LEU A 376 -8.81 10.91 6.74
CA LEU A 376 -9.58 10.06 7.65
C LEU A 376 -10.93 10.70 8.00
N ALA A 377 -10.97 12.03 8.20
CA ALA A 377 -12.25 12.72 8.42
C ALA A 377 -13.19 12.58 7.23
N GLN A 378 -12.70 12.70 5.98
CA GLN A 378 -13.52 12.42 4.79
C GLN A 378 -14.06 10.98 4.81
N MET A 379 -13.22 9.98 5.08
CA MET A 379 -13.66 8.59 5.17
C MET A 379 -14.75 8.38 6.24
N MET A 380 -14.66 9.08 7.36
CA MET A 380 -15.63 8.94 8.46
C MET A 380 -16.94 9.71 8.18
N VAL A 381 -16.84 10.89 7.62
CA VAL A 381 -17.98 11.80 7.42
C VAL A 381 -18.73 11.51 6.11
N GLU A 382 -17.98 11.25 5.02
CA GLU A 382 -18.50 11.09 3.67
C GLU A 382 -18.57 9.63 3.22
N GLY A 383 -17.97 8.71 4.02
CA GLY A 383 -17.88 7.27 3.73
C GLY A 383 -16.64 6.86 2.93
N GLU A 384 -15.98 7.80 2.23
CA GLU A 384 -14.73 7.57 1.50
C GLU A 384 -13.89 8.85 1.43
N ALA A 385 -12.60 8.71 1.18
CA ALA A 385 -11.73 9.83 0.84
C ALA A 385 -11.78 10.11 -0.67
N GLU A 386 -11.37 11.31 -1.07
CA GLU A 386 -11.31 11.71 -2.49
C GLU A 386 -10.26 10.95 -3.29
N MET A 387 -9.37 10.21 -2.61
CA MET A 387 -8.38 9.31 -3.21
C MET A 387 -8.46 7.92 -2.60
N ASP A 388 -7.90 6.93 -3.29
CA ASP A 388 -7.83 5.57 -2.75
C ASP A 388 -6.83 5.49 -1.57
N MET A 389 -7.34 5.09 -0.41
CA MET A 389 -6.60 4.90 0.84
C MET A 389 -6.30 3.43 1.14
N ALA A 390 -6.58 2.50 0.23
CA ALA A 390 -6.44 1.07 0.48
C ALA A 390 -5.01 0.66 0.83
N SER A 391 -4.00 1.34 0.27
CA SER A 391 -2.59 1.10 0.61
C SER A 391 -2.23 1.43 2.08
N LEU A 392 -3.07 2.15 2.78
CA LEU A 392 -2.92 2.51 4.20
C LEU A 392 -3.94 1.79 5.09
N ASP A 393 -4.92 1.07 4.51
CA ASP A 393 -5.97 0.39 5.26
C ASP A 393 -5.34 -0.67 6.19
N PRO A 394 -5.72 -0.70 7.49
CA PRO A 394 -5.22 -1.69 8.45
C PRO A 394 -5.42 -3.15 8.00
N LYS A 395 -6.43 -3.41 7.19
CA LYS A 395 -6.77 -4.75 6.67
C LYS A 395 -5.88 -5.23 5.51
N ARG A 396 -4.87 -4.44 5.10
CA ARG A 396 -3.82 -4.94 4.19
C ARG A 396 -2.96 -6.02 4.84
N TYR A 397 -3.02 -6.10 6.17
CA TYR A 397 -2.40 -7.16 6.95
C TYR A 397 -3.43 -8.21 7.39
N GLY A 398 -3.02 -9.47 7.36
CA GLY A 398 -3.87 -10.59 7.77
C GLY A 398 -3.68 -10.99 9.24
N THR A 399 -4.59 -11.83 9.73
CA THR A 399 -4.52 -12.39 11.10
C THR A 399 -3.35 -13.36 11.31
N TRP A 400 -2.71 -13.81 10.24
CA TRP A 400 -1.52 -14.67 10.26
C TRP A 400 -0.29 -13.96 10.84
N MET A 401 -0.26 -12.64 10.82
CA MET A 401 0.86 -11.85 11.31
C MET A 401 0.99 -11.94 12.83
N THR A 402 2.16 -12.29 13.31
CA THR A 402 2.49 -12.32 14.74
C THR A 402 3.20 -11.04 15.17
N THR A 403 3.25 -10.79 16.48
CA THR A 403 4.01 -9.66 17.06
C THR A 403 5.50 -9.76 16.69
N GLU A 404 6.08 -10.95 16.75
CA GLU A 404 7.48 -11.18 16.38
C GLU A 404 7.74 -10.88 14.90
N TYR A 405 6.84 -11.31 14.01
CA TYR A 405 6.93 -10.97 12.59
C TYR A 405 6.91 -9.46 12.38
N ALA A 406 5.97 -8.77 13.04
CA ALA A 406 5.84 -7.32 12.93
C ALA A 406 7.11 -6.63 13.45
N ALA A 407 7.64 -7.04 14.62
CA ALA A 407 8.87 -6.47 15.18
C ALA A 407 10.05 -6.56 14.22
N ARG A 408 10.34 -7.76 13.69
CA ARG A 408 11.46 -7.97 12.76
C ARG A 408 11.28 -7.23 11.43
N LYS A 409 10.05 -7.18 10.91
CA LYS A 409 9.76 -6.40 9.71
C LYS A 409 9.90 -4.90 9.95
N ASN A 410 9.53 -4.42 11.13
CA ASN A 410 9.65 -3.01 11.48
C ASN A 410 11.13 -2.60 11.64
N GLU A 411 11.97 -3.44 12.24
CA GLU A 411 13.43 -3.26 12.31
C GLU A 411 14.05 -3.19 10.91
N GLU A 412 13.70 -4.13 10.03
CA GLU A 412 14.13 -4.13 8.64
C GLU A 412 13.65 -2.87 7.91
N CYS A 413 12.38 -2.51 8.08
CA CYS A 413 11.80 -1.35 7.44
C CYS A 413 12.49 -0.05 7.86
N TYR A 414 12.79 0.11 9.15
CA TYR A 414 13.57 1.22 9.68
C TYR A 414 14.95 1.30 9.01
N ALA A 415 15.72 0.22 9.04
CA ALA A 415 17.05 0.17 8.44
C ALA A 415 17.06 0.44 6.92
N HIS A 416 15.91 0.27 6.26
CA HIS A 416 15.77 0.41 4.81
C HIS A 416 15.08 1.70 4.36
N VAL A 417 14.84 2.67 5.25
CA VAL A 417 14.19 3.95 4.89
C VAL A 417 14.90 4.68 3.75
N PHE A 418 16.23 4.63 3.71
CA PHE A 418 17.03 5.25 2.66
C PHE A 418 17.63 4.26 1.66
N ILE A 419 17.53 2.96 1.88
CA ILE A 419 18.01 1.98 0.91
C ILE A 419 17.09 2.01 -0.31
N LEU A 420 17.69 1.95 -1.51
CA LEU A 420 16.94 1.85 -2.76
C LEU A 420 15.90 0.74 -2.67
N HIS A 421 14.67 1.05 -3.03
CA HIS A 421 13.57 0.11 -3.12
C HIS A 421 13.09 0.04 -4.56
N HIS A 422 13.62 -0.94 -5.27
CA HIS A 422 13.28 -1.11 -6.69
C HIS A 422 11.84 -1.62 -6.84
N PRO A 423 11.19 -1.35 -7.96
CA PRO A 423 9.87 -1.90 -8.23
C PRO A 423 9.84 -3.43 -8.11
N ASP A 424 8.78 -3.97 -7.50
CA ASP A 424 8.59 -5.40 -7.20
C ASP A 424 9.68 -6.03 -6.31
N GLU A 425 10.44 -5.22 -5.62
CA GLU A 425 11.38 -5.67 -4.60
C GLU A 425 10.66 -5.96 -3.29
N GLU A 426 10.96 -7.11 -2.70
CA GLU A 426 10.44 -7.49 -1.38
C GLU A 426 11.58 -7.56 -0.36
N ARG A 427 11.28 -7.10 0.84
CA ARG A 427 12.22 -7.15 1.96
C ARG A 427 12.38 -8.58 2.47
N GLU A 428 13.58 -8.93 2.94
CA GLU A 428 14.00 -10.31 3.19
C GLU A 428 13.61 -10.84 4.56
N ALA A 429 13.50 -9.99 5.59
CA ALA A 429 13.18 -10.44 6.93
C ALA A 429 11.90 -11.29 6.97
N CYS A 430 11.94 -12.37 7.76
CA CYS A 430 10.86 -13.33 7.93
C CYS A 430 10.42 -14.05 6.63
N ARG A 431 11.31 -14.20 5.67
CA ARG A 431 11.03 -14.95 4.43
C ARG A 431 11.94 -16.18 4.31
N PRO A 432 11.41 -17.30 3.78
CA PRO A 432 10.00 -17.54 3.48
C PRO A 432 9.18 -17.80 4.75
N LEU A 433 7.90 -17.40 4.77
CA LEU A 433 6.99 -17.67 5.88
C LEU A 433 5.70 -18.36 5.44
N ARG A 434 5.00 -17.77 4.47
CA ARG A 434 3.80 -18.36 3.87
C ARG A 434 4.15 -18.83 2.47
N THR A 435 4.12 -20.13 2.26
CA THR A 435 4.49 -20.76 1.00
C THR A 435 3.41 -21.70 0.51
N SER A 436 3.26 -21.83 -0.79
CA SER A 436 2.49 -22.94 -1.37
C SER A 436 3.27 -24.25 -1.18
N PRO A 437 2.62 -25.42 -1.15
CA PRO A 437 3.34 -26.70 -1.10
C PRO A 437 4.34 -26.90 -2.24
N ALA A 438 4.12 -26.26 -3.39
CA ALA A 438 5.04 -26.33 -4.54
C ALA A 438 6.24 -25.38 -4.46
N TYR A 439 6.42 -24.63 -3.38
CA TYR A 439 7.49 -23.64 -3.25
C TYR A 439 8.89 -24.20 -3.56
N ASP A 440 9.28 -25.29 -2.91
CA ASP A 440 10.63 -25.87 -3.10
C ASP A 440 10.81 -26.43 -4.53
N ARG A 441 9.76 -26.97 -5.13
CA ARG A 441 9.78 -27.44 -6.53
C ARG A 441 9.96 -26.29 -7.52
N GLN A 442 9.33 -25.16 -7.25
CA GLN A 442 9.47 -23.96 -8.06
C GLN A 442 10.85 -23.32 -7.86
N LYS A 443 11.34 -23.27 -6.62
CA LYS A 443 12.69 -22.79 -6.29
C LYS A 443 13.76 -23.60 -7.02
N ALA A 444 13.65 -24.92 -7.03
CA ALA A 444 14.56 -25.82 -7.74
C ALA A 444 14.53 -25.63 -9.27
N ARG A 445 13.53 -24.93 -9.80
CA ARG A 445 13.39 -24.59 -11.22
C ARG A 445 13.68 -23.11 -11.52
N GLY A 446 14.37 -22.43 -10.63
CA GLY A 446 14.85 -21.06 -10.82
C GLY A 446 13.87 -19.97 -10.44
N ALA A 447 12.78 -20.27 -9.69
CA ALA A 447 11.84 -19.26 -9.22
C ALA A 447 12.54 -18.19 -8.38
N GLN A 448 12.29 -16.93 -8.74
CA GLN A 448 12.65 -15.75 -7.97
C GLN A 448 11.36 -15.20 -7.37
N PHE A 449 11.30 -15.17 -6.03
CA PHE A 449 10.05 -14.94 -5.32
C PHE A 449 9.86 -13.48 -4.93
N GLY A 450 8.65 -12.97 -5.15
CA GLY A 450 8.09 -11.81 -4.48
C GLY A 450 7.07 -12.23 -3.43
N GLN A 451 6.45 -11.25 -2.77
CA GLN A 451 5.50 -11.50 -1.70
C GLN A 451 4.15 -10.81 -1.95
N ILE A 452 3.06 -11.51 -1.66
CA ILE A 452 1.71 -10.95 -1.63
C ILE A 452 1.02 -11.39 -0.35
N ASN A 453 0.63 -10.45 0.49
CA ASN A 453 -0.04 -10.72 1.77
C ASN A 453 0.69 -11.83 2.57
N GLY A 454 2.02 -11.72 2.61
CA GLY A 454 2.91 -12.67 3.25
C GLY A 454 3.16 -13.98 2.48
N TRP A 455 2.45 -14.27 1.40
CA TRP A 455 2.70 -15.43 0.54
C TRP A 455 3.89 -15.17 -0.38
N ASP A 456 4.90 -16.04 -0.31
CA ASP A 456 5.97 -16.06 -1.29
C ASP A 456 5.46 -16.72 -2.58
N ARG A 457 5.51 -15.97 -3.69
CA ARG A 457 5.09 -16.41 -5.02
C ARG A 457 6.13 -16.07 -6.07
N PRO A 458 6.31 -16.85 -7.16
CA PRO A 458 7.25 -16.51 -8.21
C PRO A 458 6.90 -15.19 -8.91
N ASN A 459 7.87 -14.28 -8.97
CA ASN A 459 7.80 -13.08 -9.81
C ASN A 459 8.25 -13.39 -11.24
N TYR A 460 9.26 -14.23 -11.36
CA TYR A 460 9.78 -14.76 -12.64
C TYR A 460 10.66 -16.00 -12.38
N TYR A 461 11.05 -16.70 -13.43
CA TYR A 461 11.96 -17.85 -13.36
C TYR A 461 13.28 -17.51 -14.03
N GLY A 462 14.35 -17.40 -13.24
CA GLY A 462 15.72 -17.18 -13.70
C GLY A 462 16.47 -18.49 -14.03
N PRO A 463 17.80 -18.42 -14.12
CA PRO A 463 18.60 -19.63 -14.33
C PRO A 463 18.45 -20.60 -13.16
N VAL A 464 18.41 -21.91 -13.46
CA VAL A 464 18.27 -22.96 -12.42
C VAL A 464 19.44 -22.92 -11.43
N ASP A 465 20.62 -22.64 -11.91
CA ASP A 465 21.85 -22.57 -11.10
C ASP A 465 22.19 -21.11 -10.71
N ALA A 466 21.20 -20.25 -10.61
CA ALA A 466 21.42 -18.86 -10.22
C ALA A 466 22.03 -18.77 -8.83
N PRO A 467 23.01 -17.86 -8.60
CA PRO A 467 23.46 -17.54 -7.24
C PRO A 467 22.31 -17.09 -6.35
N ALA A 468 22.45 -17.26 -5.02
CA ALA A 468 21.41 -16.87 -4.07
C ALA A 468 21.02 -15.38 -4.20
N GLU A 469 22.00 -14.52 -4.57
CA GLU A 469 21.82 -13.08 -4.74
C GLU A 469 21.35 -12.70 -6.15
N PHE A 470 21.03 -13.65 -7.01
CA PHE A 470 20.70 -13.37 -8.42
C PHE A 470 19.55 -12.38 -8.57
N ASP A 471 18.46 -12.57 -7.83
CA ASP A 471 17.33 -11.64 -7.83
C ASP A 471 17.73 -10.26 -7.34
N HIS A 472 18.48 -10.18 -6.24
CA HIS A 472 18.98 -8.91 -5.72
C HIS A 472 19.83 -8.17 -6.73
N ASN A 473 20.79 -8.85 -7.36
CA ASN A 473 21.70 -8.26 -8.36
C ASN A 473 20.97 -7.92 -9.69
N SER A 474 19.77 -8.44 -9.91
CA SER A 474 18.97 -8.16 -11.08
C SER A 474 18.05 -6.93 -10.93
N ARG A 475 17.93 -6.39 -9.72
CA ARG A 475 17.02 -5.27 -9.40
C ARG A 475 17.50 -3.98 -10.04
N SER A 476 16.56 -3.22 -10.62
CA SER A 476 16.83 -1.94 -11.29
C SER A 476 15.53 -1.15 -11.42
N PHE A 477 15.61 0.16 -11.46
CA PHE A 477 14.50 1.03 -11.88
C PHE A 477 14.28 0.97 -13.41
N ARG A 478 15.28 0.43 -14.13
CA ARG A 478 15.21 0.14 -15.56
C ARG A 478 15.05 -1.36 -15.79
N ARG A 479 15.20 -1.83 -17.03
CA ARG A 479 15.19 -3.25 -17.38
C ARG A 479 16.41 -3.95 -16.79
N GLY A 480 16.22 -4.66 -15.67
CA GLY A 480 17.22 -5.52 -15.07
C GLY A 480 17.38 -6.85 -15.83
N SER A 481 18.30 -7.70 -15.41
CA SER A 481 18.53 -9.02 -16.03
C SER A 481 17.32 -9.96 -15.99
N TRP A 482 16.39 -9.73 -15.08
CA TRP A 482 15.10 -10.43 -14.95
C TRP A 482 14.22 -10.26 -16.19
N TRP A 483 14.32 -9.12 -16.87
CA TRP A 483 13.41 -8.70 -17.93
C TRP A 483 13.33 -9.71 -19.07
N LYS A 484 14.48 -10.23 -19.53
CA LYS A 484 14.52 -11.22 -20.61
C LYS A 484 13.77 -12.50 -20.27
N TYR A 485 13.82 -12.95 -19.02
CA TYR A 485 13.11 -14.14 -18.56
C TYR A 485 11.59 -13.91 -18.56
N ALA A 486 11.15 -12.77 -18.06
CA ALA A 486 9.73 -12.40 -18.11
C ALA A 486 9.20 -12.28 -19.54
N VAL A 487 10.01 -11.79 -20.50
CA VAL A 487 9.68 -11.80 -21.93
C VAL A 487 9.52 -13.22 -22.48
N GLU A 488 10.44 -14.13 -22.13
CA GLU A 488 10.36 -15.53 -22.56
C GLU A 488 9.13 -16.23 -21.98
N GLU A 489 8.79 -15.97 -20.72
CA GLU A 489 7.60 -16.50 -20.05
C GLU A 489 6.32 -15.99 -20.75
N ALA A 490 6.25 -14.70 -21.02
CA ALA A 490 5.10 -14.11 -21.71
C ALA A 490 4.94 -14.67 -23.13
N LYS A 491 6.04 -14.84 -23.87
CA LYS A 491 6.02 -15.50 -25.19
C LYS A 491 5.55 -16.94 -25.11
N ALA A 492 6.00 -17.70 -24.11
CA ALA A 492 5.57 -19.09 -23.94
C ALA A 492 4.05 -19.22 -23.78
N ILE A 493 3.42 -18.32 -23.03
CA ILE A 493 1.94 -18.27 -22.92
C ILE A 493 1.31 -17.97 -24.28
N ARG A 494 1.88 -17.11 -25.10
CA ARG A 494 1.36 -16.78 -26.45
C ARG A 494 1.55 -17.90 -27.45
N GLU A 495 2.65 -18.63 -27.40
CA GLU A 495 3.09 -19.56 -28.42
C GLU A 495 2.86 -21.03 -28.09
N THR A 496 2.99 -21.41 -26.82
CA THR A 496 2.88 -22.80 -26.33
C THR A 496 1.94 -22.91 -25.13
N ALA A 497 2.48 -22.85 -23.91
CA ALA A 497 1.70 -22.82 -22.67
C ALA A 497 2.55 -22.28 -21.53
N GLY A 498 1.89 -21.74 -20.53
CA GLY A 498 2.48 -21.36 -19.24
C GLY A 498 1.70 -21.88 -18.06
N LEU A 499 2.42 -22.21 -16.97
CA LEU A 499 1.84 -22.61 -15.69
C LEU A 499 2.21 -21.56 -14.62
N ILE A 500 1.20 -21.03 -13.96
CA ILE A 500 1.30 -19.98 -12.94
C ILE A 500 0.80 -20.52 -11.59
N ASP A 501 1.54 -20.32 -10.51
CA ASP A 501 1.04 -20.57 -9.16
C ASP A 501 0.22 -19.36 -8.68
N ALA A 502 -1.09 -19.54 -8.60
CA ALA A 502 -2.08 -18.58 -8.15
C ALA A 502 -2.67 -18.94 -6.77
N THR A 503 -2.00 -19.81 -6.00
CA THR A 503 -2.46 -20.31 -4.70
C THR A 503 -2.78 -19.21 -3.71
N ALA A 504 -2.11 -18.06 -3.81
CA ALA A 504 -2.35 -16.90 -2.95
C ALA A 504 -3.70 -16.19 -3.16
N PHE A 505 -4.49 -16.53 -4.19
CA PHE A 505 -5.83 -15.97 -4.37
C PHE A 505 -6.69 -16.16 -3.12
N THR A 506 -7.46 -15.12 -2.79
CA THR A 506 -8.49 -15.19 -1.76
C THR A 506 -9.66 -16.03 -2.24
N LYS A 507 -10.16 -16.93 -1.41
CA LYS A 507 -11.23 -17.87 -1.77
C LYS A 507 -12.26 -17.95 -0.65
N HIS A 508 -13.53 -17.69 -0.98
CA HIS A 508 -14.64 -17.81 -0.05
C HIS A 508 -15.73 -18.74 -0.60
N ILE A 509 -16.36 -19.49 0.29
CA ILE A 509 -17.62 -20.16 0.02
C ILE A 509 -18.71 -19.34 0.69
N VAL A 510 -19.73 -18.94 -0.09
CA VAL A 510 -20.92 -18.27 0.40
C VAL A 510 -22.12 -19.18 0.12
N ARG A 511 -22.83 -19.56 1.16
CA ARG A 511 -23.98 -20.49 1.04
C ARG A 511 -25.08 -20.20 2.04
N GLY A 512 -26.23 -20.83 1.84
CA GLY A 512 -27.40 -20.71 2.70
C GLY A 512 -28.59 -20.06 1.98
N PRO A 513 -29.78 -20.13 2.59
CA PRO A 513 -31.02 -19.66 1.95
C PRO A 513 -30.98 -18.19 1.53
N GLY A 514 -30.21 -17.34 2.25
CA GLY A 514 -30.04 -15.92 1.91
C GLY A 514 -28.93 -15.63 0.90
N ALA A 515 -28.08 -16.59 0.56
CA ALA A 515 -26.86 -16.36 -0.21
C ALA A 515 -27.11 -15.76 -1.61
N THR A 516 -28.12 -16.27 -2.32
CA THR A 516 -28.43 -15.77 -3.67
C THR A 516 -28.95 -14.33 -3.64
N ALA A 517 -29.90 -14.01 -2.76
CA ALA A 517 -30.43 -12.65 -2.64
C ALA A 517 -29.35 -11.66 -2.17
N PHE A 518 -28.53 -12.08 -1.23
CA PHE A 518 -27.41 -11.27 -0.74
C PHE A 518 -26.39 -10.98 -1.85
N LEU A 519 -25.89 -11.99 -2.56
CA LEU A 519 -24.88 -11.79 -3.59
C LEU A 519 -25.42 -11.01 -4.80
N ASP A 520 -26.72 -11.15 -5.12
CA ASP A 520 -27.35 -10.37 -6.14
C ASP A 520 -27.40 -8.88 -5.77
N TRP A 521 -27.71 -8.57 -4.51
CA TRP A 521 -27.64 -7.19 -4.00
C TRP A 521 -26.19 -6.69 -3.79
N PHE A 522 -25.29 -7.56 -3.33
CA PHE A 522 -23.91 -7.19 -2.97
C PHE A 522 -23.03 -6.86 -4.18
N THR A 523 -23.31 -7.47 -5.32
CA THR A 523 -22.49 -7.32 -6.53
C THR A 523 -23.24 -6.66 -7.67
N CYS A 524 -22.52 -5.90 -8.50
CA CYS A 524 -23.13 -5.08 -9.55
C CYS A 524 -23.48 -5.84 -10.85
N ASN A 525 -22.97 -7.05 -11.07
CA ASN A 525 -23.30 -7.85 -12.26
C ASN A 525 -24.37 -8.91 -11.95
N ALA A 526 -25.02 -9.41 -12.98
CA ALA A 526 -25.95 -10.54 -12.86
C ALA A 526 -25.23 -11.79 -12.33
N LEU A 527 -25.88 -12.54 -11.43
CA LEU A 527 -25.32 -13.79 -10.93
C LEU A 527 -25.28 -14.85 -12.03
N PRO A 528 -24.25 -15.71 -12.05
CA PRO A 528 -24.16 -16.78 -13.03
C PRO A 528 -25.22 -17.88 -12.82
N LYS A 529 -25.55 -18.62 -13.87
CA LYS A 529 -26.30 -19.89 -13.76
C LYS A 529 -25.46 -20.95 -13.08
N VAL A 530 -26.07 -21.97 -12.49
CA VAL A 530 -25.36 -23.13 -11.88
C VAL A 530 -24.36 -23.71 -12.88
N GLY A 531 -23.14 -23.97 -12.44
CA GLY A 531 -22.02 -24.43 -13.26
C GLY A 531 -21.37 -23.36 -14.16
N ARG A 532 -21.80 -22.10 -14.03
CA ARG A 532 -21.21 -20.96 -14.76
C ARG A 532 -20.49 -20.01 -13.83
N ILE A 533 -19.72 -19.10 -14.43
CA ILE A 533 -19.01 -18.03 -13.72
C ILE A 533 -19.34 -16.66 -14.31
N ASN A 534 -19.23 -15.64 -13.47
CA ASN A 534 -19.20 -14.24 -13.91
C ASN A 534 -18.07 -13.49 -13.18
N LEU A 535 -17.51 -12.49 -13.85
CA LEU A 535 -16.72 -11.46 -13.22
C LEU A 535 -17.67 -10.36 -12.74
N THR A 536 -17.47 -9.88 -11.53
CA THR A 536 -18.32 -8.85 -10.93
C THR A 536 -17.57 -8.02 -9.89
N TYR A 537 -18.15 -6.90 -9.50
CA TYR A 537 -17.60 -5.98 -8.53
C TYR A 537 -18.60 -5.76 -7.39
N ALA A 538 -18.08 -5.71 -6.16
CA ALA A 538 -18.83 -5.16 -5.05
C ALA A 538 -18.49 -3.66 -4.92
N LEU A 539 -19.49 -2.85 -4.66
CA LEU A 539 -19.31 -1.40 -4.54
C LEU A 539 -19.40 -0.96 -3.08
N THR A 540 -18.84 0.21 -2.79
CA THR A 540 -19.14 0.94 -1.57
C THR A 540 -20.56 1.52 -1.60
N PRO A 541 -21.14 1.90 -0.46
CA PRO A 541 -22.39 2.66 -0.46
C PRO A 541 -22.32 3.97 -1.29
N THR A 542 -21.12 4.53 -1.44
CA THR A 542 -20.83 5.74 -2.23
C THR A 542 -20.61 5.46 -3.72
N GLY A 543 -20.69 4.18 -4.16
CA GLY A 543 -20.69 3.79 -5.58
C GLY A 543 -19.33 3.54 -6.20
N THR A 544 -18.23 3.57 -5.43
CA THR A 544 -16.89 3.26 -5.91
C THR A 544 -16.59 1.76 -5.81
N THR A 545 -15.57 1.29 -6.52
CA THR A 545 -15.21 -0.13 -6.55
C THR A 545 -14.56 -0.55 -5.24
N ARG A 546 -15.18 -1.50 -4.52
CA ARG A 546 -14.68 -2.00 -3.24
C ARG A 546 -13.84 -3.26 -3.38
N THR A 547 -14.22 -4.14 -4.29
CA THR A 547 -13.48 -5.37 -4.60
C THR A 547 -13.99 -5.99 -5.89
N GLU A 548 -13.18 -6.89 -6.47
CA GLU A 548 -13.47 -7.66 -7.66
C GLU A 548 -13.62 -9.14 -7.31
N TYR A 549 -14.61 -9.82 -7.88
CA TYR A 549 -14.81 -11.24 -7.69
C TYR A 549 -15.00 -11.98 -9.01
N THR A 550 -14.37 -13.14 -9.13
CA THR A 550 -14.85 -14.20 -9.99
C THR A 550 -15.83 -15.02 -9.16
N ILE A 551 -17.11 -15.04 -9.54
CA ILE A 551 -18.15 -15.82 -8.87
C ILE A 551 -18.44 -17.09 -9.65
N VAL A 552 -18.29 -18.23 -8.99
CA VAL A 552 -18.72 -19.55 -9.48
C VAL A 552 -19.99 -19.93 -8.74
N ARG A 553 -21.07 -20.27 -9.45
CA ARG A 553 -22.27 -20.79 -8.83
C ARG A 553 -22.26 -22.32 -8.84
N ASN A 554 -21.99 -22.94 -7.70
CA ASN A 554 -21.89 -24.40 -7.55
C ASN A 554 -23.23 -25.08 -7.37
N GLY A 555 -24.21 -24.36 -6.82
CA GLY A 555 -25.56 -24.88 -6.53
C GLY A 555 -26.59 -23.75 -6.52
N GLU A 556 -27.82 -24.05 -6.16
CA GLU A 556 -28.91 -23.08 -6.13
C GLU A 556 -28.55 -21.90 -5.20
N ASN A 557 -28.05 -22.21 -3.99
CA ASN A 557 -27.68 -21.25 -2.97
C ASN A 557 -26.24 -21.49 -2.47
N GLU A 558 -25.33 -21.90 -3.37
CA GLU A 558 -23.93 -22.13 -3.05
C GLU A 558 -23.02 -21.51 -4.10
N TYR A 559 -22.12 -20.65 -3.64
CA TYR A 559 -21.21 -19.86 -4.46
C TYR A 559 -19.77 -19.99 -3.97
N TYR A 560 -18.85 -19.99 -4.93
CA TYR A 560 -17.43 -19.93 -4.68
C TYR A 560 -16.89 -18.63 -5.28
N LEU A 561 -16.33 -17.78 -4.43
CA LEU A 561 -15.82 -16.46 -4.78
C LEU A 561 -14.30 -16.49 -4.76
N VAL A 562 -13.70 -15.98 -5.83
CA VAL A 562 -12.24 -15.80 -5.93
C VAL A 562 -11.95 -14.32 -6.10
N SER A 563 -10.99 -13.78 -5.32
CA SER A 563 -10.51 -12.41 -5.42
C SER A 563 -8.99 -12.32 -5.27
N ALA A 564 -8.45 -11.11 -5.40
CA ALA A 564 -7.01 -10.89 -5.37
C ALA A 564 -6.38 -11.23 -4.01
N GLY A 565 -5.27 -11.98 -4.02
CA GLY A 565 -4.60 -12.45 -2.82
C GLY A 565 -4.02 -11.36 -1.92
N ALA A 566 -3.73 -10.19 -2.48
CA ALA A 566 -3.25 -9.03 -1.71
C ALA A 566 -4.27 -8.52 -0.70
N TRP A 567 -5.57 -8.75 -0.92
CA TRP A 567 -6.67 -8.09 -0.24
C TRP A 567 -7.52 -9.03 0.64
N THR A 568 -7.00 -10.19 1.01
CA THR A 568 -7.74 -11.24 1.73
C THR A 568 -8.52 -10.73 2.95
N ALA A 569 -7.87 -10.06 3.89
CA ALA A 569 -8.55 -9.57 5.09
C ALA A 569 -9.47 -8.38 4.79
N TYR A 570 -9.07 -7.54 3.81
CA TYR A 570 -9.85 -6.41 3.33
C TYR A 570 -11.19 -6.87 2.75
N ASP A 571 -11.17 -7.87 1.87
CA ASP A 571 -12.36 -8.42 1.22
C ASP A 571 -13.24 -9.19 2.21
N ALA A 572 -12.63 -10.04 3.04
CA ALA A 572 -13.34 -10.86 4.02
C ALA A 572 -14.10 -10.02 5.06
N ASP A 573 -13.51 -8.92 5.54
CA ASP A 573 -14.14 -8.02 6.50
C ASP A 573 -15.39 -7.36 5.90
N TYR A 574 -15.28 -6.88 4.67
CA TYR A 574 -16.39 -6.22 4.00
C TYR A 574 -17.53 -7.19 3.66
N LEU A 575 -17.19 -8.34 3.07
CA LEU A 575 -18.14 -9.38 2.71
C LEU A 575 -18.96 -9.82 3.94
N ARG A 576 -18.29 -10.09 5.08
CA ARG A 576 -18.95 -10.49 6.32
C ARG A 576 -19.85 -9.41 6.90
N LYS A 577 -19.36 -8.17 7.02
CA LYS A 577 -20.14 -7.06 7.56
C LYS A 577 -21.41 -6.81 6.74
N CYS A 578 -21.31 -6.80 5.41
CA CYS A 578 -22.48 -6.65 4.54
C CYS A 578 -23.45 -7.82 4.68
N ALA A 579 -22.96 -9.05 4.80
CA ALA A 579 -23.82 -10.21 4.99
C ALA A 579 -24.53 -10.18 6.36
N GLU A 580 -23.84 -9.80 7.44
CA GLU A 580 -24.45 -9.62 8.75
C GLU A 580 -25.55 -8.55 8.73
N ASP A 581 -25.30 -7.41 8.07
CA ASP A 581 -26.27 -6.32 7.96
C ASP A 581 -27.51 -6.73 7.17
N LYS A 582 -27.36 -7.62 6.21
CA LYS A 582 -28.43 -8.05 5.31
C LYS A 582 -29.09 -9.37 5.68
N ALA A 583 -28.53 -10.12 6.62
CA ALA A 583 -29.13 -11.37 7.10
C ALA A 583 -30.58 -11.22 7.63
N PRO A 584 -30.97 -10.14 8.33
CA PRO A 584 -32.36 -9.94 8.73
C PRO A 584 -33.34 -9.80 7.55
N GLU A 585 -32.85 -9.29 6.40
CA GLU A 585 -33.66 -9.09 5.19
C GLU A 585 -33.68 -10.34 4.30
N PHE A 586 -32.51 -10.96 4.07
CA PHE A 586 -32.35 -12.01 3.07
C PHE A 586 -32.37 -13.43 3.67
N GLY A 587 -32.25 -13.55 4.99
CA GLY A 587 -32.14 -14.83 5.68
C GLY A 587 -30.67 -15.23 5.94
N TYR A 588 -30.49 -16.45 6.44
CA TYR A 588 -29.19 -16.94 6.87
C TYR A 588 -28.18 -17.05 5.72
N ILE A 589 -26.99 -16.50 5.95
CA ILE A 589 -25.85 -16.48 5.02
C ILE A 589 -24.64 -17.02 5.76
N GLU A 590 -24.03 -18.06 5.22
CA GLU A 590 -22.82 -18.66 5.75
C GLU A 590 -21.64 -18.31 4.82
N ILE A 591 -20.55 -17.82 5.42
CA ILE A 591 -19.32 -17.44 4.71
C ILE A 591 -18.14 -18.18 5.31
N HIS A 592 -17.44 -18.96 4.48
CA HIS A 592 -16.21 -19.64 4.85
C HIS A 592 -15.03 -19.10 4.06
N ASP A 593 -13.99 -18.65 4.75
CA ASP A 593 -12.68 -18.41 4.15
C ASP A 593 -11.98 -19.77 3.96
N VAL A 594 -11.79 -20.16 2.72
CA VAL A 594 -11.14 -21.42 2.31
C VAL A 594 -9.80 -21.15 1.59
N THR A 595 -9.26 -19.95 1.76
CA THR A 595 -8.03 -19.48 1.10
C THR A 595 -6.87 -20.47 1.27
N THR A 596 -6.66 -20.97 2.48
CA THR A 596 -5.56 -21.89 2.79
C THR A 596 -5.90 -23.37 2.61
N GLN A 597 -7.13 -23.71 2.19
CA GLN A 597 -7.56 -25.09 1.94
C GLN A 597 -7.39 -25.49 0.48
N TRP A 598 -7.36 -24.52 -0.43
CA TRP A 598 -7.32 -24.74 -1.87
C TRP A 598 -6.07 -24.11 -2.49
N GLY A 599 -5.27 -24.97 -3.14
CA GLY A 599 -4.23 -24.55 -4.06
C GLY A 599 -4.83 -24.16 -5.41
N VAL A 600 -4.13 -23.31 -6.17
CA VAL A 600 -4.57 -22.90 -7.50
C VAL A 600 -3.38 -22.89 -8.44
N PHE A 601 -3.45 -23.64 -9.52
CA PHE A 601 -2.60 -23.44 -10.70
C PHE A 601 -3.41 -22.85 -11.83
N ALA A 602 -2.88 -21.84 -12.51
CA ALA A 602 -3.45 -21.37 -13.76
C ALA A 602 -2.57 -21.85 -14.92
N ILE A 603 -3.17 -22.58 -15.85
CA ILE A 603 -2.53 -23.01 -17.08
C ILE A 603 -3.15 -22.27 -18.26
N ALA A 604 -2.33 -21.64 -19.09
CA ALA A 604 -2.81 -20.87 -20.23
C ALA A 604 -1.88 -20.98 -21.43
N GLY A 605 -2.44 -20.86 -22.61
CA GLY A 605 -1.74 -20.90 -23.90
C GLY A 605 -2.33 -21.93 -24.88
N PRO A 606 -1.94 -21.91 -26.16
CA PRO A 606 -2.52 -22.77 -27.20
C PRO A 606 -2.45 -24.26 -26.90
N ASN A 607 -1.41 -24.71 -26.21
CA ASN A 607 -1.22 -26.12 -25.88
C ASN A 607 -1.86 -26.53 -24.52
N SER A 608 -2.46 -25.62 -23.78
CA SER A 608 -3.02 -25.90 -22.43
C SER A 608 -4.05 -27.04 -22.46
N ARG A 609 -4.93 -27.06 -23.48
CA ARG A 609 -5.91 -28.14 -23.65
C ARG A 609 -5.26 -29.51 -23.88
N LYS A 610 -4.22 -29.58 -24.72
CA LYS A 610 -3.48 -30.83 -24.98
C LYS A 610 -2.82 -31.38 -23.74
N ILE A 611 -2.20 -30.48 -22.95
CA ILE A 611 -1.54 -30.85 -21.69
C ILE A 611 -2.56 -31.43 -20.70
N LEU A 612 -3.69 -30.77 -20.53
CA LEU A 612 -4.74 -31.24 -19.63
C LEU A 612 -5.42 -32.52 -20.12
N ALA A 613 -5.55 -32.74 -21.45
CA ALA A 613 -6.13 -33.93 -22.03
C ALA A 613 -5.30 -35.20 -21.76
N GLU A 614 -3.96 -35.06 -21.57
CA GLU A 614 -3.14 -36.21 -21.15
C GLU A 614 -3.41 -36.64 -19.71
N LEU A 615 -3.88 -35.73 -18.87
CA LEU A 615 -4.06 -35.97 -17.44
C LEU A 615 -5.50 -36.26 -17.04
N ILE A 616 -6.49 -35.78 -17.82
CA ILE A 616 -7.88 -35.85 -17.46
C ILE A 616 -8.39 -37.30 -17.41
N ARG A 617 -9.09 -37.62 -16.34
CA ARG A 617 -9.79 -38.91 -16.18
C ARG A 617 -11.27 -38.70 -16.56
N ASP A 618 -11.61 -39.04 -17.78
CA ASP A 618 -12.96 -38.94 -18.35
C ASP A 618 -13.18 -40.11 -19.31
N ALA A 619 -14.42 -40.52 -19.48
CA ALA A 619 -14.76 -41.58 -20.42
C ALA A 619 -14.39 -41.25 -21.87
N ASN A 620 -14.33 -39.95 -22.21
CA ASN A 620 -13.96 -39.45 -23.51
C ASN A 620 -12.94 -38.29 -23.34
N PRO A 621 -11.67 -38.59 -22.97
CA PRO A 621 -10.67 -37.59 -22.64
C PRO A 621 -10.44 -36.55 -23.76
N GLU A 622 -10.44 -36.97 -25.03
CA GLU A 622 -10.23 -36.09 -26.19
C GLU A 622 -11.25 -34.96 -26.31
N THR A 623 -12.48 -35.20 -25.88
CA THR A 623 -13.56 -34.22 -25.94
C THR A 623 -13.91 -33.56 -24.61
N ALA A 624 -13.36 -34.05 -23.51
CA ALA A 624 -13.71 -33.63 -22.15
C ALA A 624 -13.57 -32.10 -21.96
N LEU A 625 -12.56 -31.52 -22.60
CA LEU A 625 -12.20 -30.11 -22.53
C LEU A 625 -12.65 -29.30 -23.75
N SER A 626 -13.45 -29.88 -24.65
CA SER A 626 -13.98 -29.15 -25.82
C SER A 626 -14.94 -28.03 -25.41
N ASN A 627 -15.12 -27.04 -26.28
CA ASN A 627 -16.04 -25.93 -26.04
C ASN A 627 -17.50 -26.41 -25.77
N LYS A 628 -17.89 -27.50 -26.38
CA LYS A 628 -19.24 -28.10 -26.17
C LYS A 628 -19.39 -28.65 -24.76
N ARG A 629 -18.38 -29.37 -24.23
CA ARG A 629 -18.46 -30.03 -22.90
C ARG A 629 -17.99 -29.13 -21.77
N PHE A 630 -17.07 -28.22 -22.05
CA PHE A 630 -16.51 -27.30 -21.09
C PHE A 630 -16.44 -25.89 -21.70
N PRO A 631 -17.58 -25.19 -21.82
CA PRO A 631 -17.63 -23.88 -22.48
C PRO A 631 -16.87 -22.82 -21.70
N TRP A 632 -16.41 -21.76 -22.39
CA TRP A 632 -15.82 -20.61 -21.78
C TRP A 632 -16.75 -19.99 -20.72
N LEU A 633 -16.17 -19.47 -19.63
CA LEU A 633 -16.89 -18.96 -18.43
C LEU A 633 -17.77 -20.04 -17.79
N SER A 634 -17.24 -21.23 -17.63
CA SER A 634 -17.87 -22.28 -16.84
C SER A 634 -16.90 -22.93 -15.86
N ALA A 635 -17.43 -23.59 -14.86
CA ALA A 635 -16.71 -24.35 -13.87
C ALA A 635 -17.17 -25.80 -13.85
N ARG A 636 -16.24 -26.74 -13.69
CA ARG A 636 -16.53 -28.17 -13.62
C ARG A 636 -15.59 -28.87 -12.65
N LYS A 637 -16.12 -29.85 -11.94
CA LYS A 637 -15.29 -30.80 -11.20
C LYS A 637 -14.74 -31.82 -12.22
N ILE A 638 -13.42 -31.98 -12.24
CA ILE A 638 -12.68 -32.93 -13.07
C ILE A 638 -11.63 -33.64 -12.23
N GLU A 639 -11.06 -34.70 -12.75
CA GLU A 639 -9.92 -35.38 -12.15
C GLU A 639 -8.73 -35.28 -13.09
N LEU A 640 -7.60 -34.80 -12.59
CA LEU A 640 -6.31 -34.77 -13.28
C LEU A 640 -5.35 -35.77 -12.63
N GLY A 641 -5.12 -36.89 -13.27
CA GLY A 641 -4.50 -38.03 -12.64
C GLY A 641 -5.34 -38.50 -11.44
N MET A 642 -4.79 -38.45 -10.24
CA MET A 642 -5.48 -38.76 -8.97
C MET A 642 -5.95 -37.51 -8.20
N CYS A 643 -5.79 -36.33 -8.76
CA CYS A 643 -6.15 -35.09 -8.09
C CYS A 643 -7.55 -34.62 -8.52
N PRO A 644 -8.50 -34.48 -7.56
CA PRO A 644 -9.77 -33.84 -7.84
C PRO A 644 -9.55 -32.32 -7.99
N VAL A 645 -10.12 -31.75 -9.04
CA VAL A 645 -9.93 -30.35 -9.38
C VAL A 645 -11.28 -29.69 -9.68
N ASN A 646 -11.53 -28.55 -9.05
CA ASN A 646 -12.56 -27.61 -9.48
C ASN A 646 -11.93 -26.74 -10.56
N ALA A 647 -12.11 -27.10 -11.82
CA ALA A 647 -11.54 -26.36 -12.94
C ALA A 647 -12.47 -25.21 -13.34
N ILE A 648 -11.94 -24.02 -13.49
CA ILE A 648 -12.63 -22.82 -13.94
C ILE A 648 -12.04 -22.42 -15.28
N ARG A 649 -12.86 -22.39 -16.35
CA ARG A 649 -12.37 -22.01 -17.68
C ARG A 649 -12.32 -20.49 -17.84
N VAL A 650 -11.24 -19.93 -17.36
CA VAL A 650 -10.89 -18.51 -17.41
C VAL A 650 -9.37 -18.39 -17.51
N ALA A 651 -8.86 -17.31 -18.07
CA ALA A 651 -7.45 -17.00 -18.07
C ALA A 651 -7.22 -15.49 -18.01
N TYR A 652 -6.46 -15.05 -17.03
CA TYR A 652 -6.11 -13.64 -16.84
C TYR A 652 -5.06 -13.14 -17.85
N THR A 653 -4.53 -14.04 -18.69
CA THR A 653 -3.53 -13.76 -19.72
C THR A 653 -4.12 -13.54 -21.11
N GLY A 654 -5.43 -13.78 -21.28
CA GLY A 654 -6.10 -13.65 -22.58
C GLY A 654 -5.88 -14.78 -23.56
N GLU A 655 -5.39 -15.94 -23.10
CA GLU A 655 -5.23 -17.16 -23.88
C GLU A 655 -6.23 -18.24 -23.47
N LEU A 656 -6.35 -19.30 -24.25
CA LEU A 656 -7.04 -20.51 -23.84
C LEU A 656 -6.45 -20.99 -22.52
N GLY A 657 -7.28 -21.18 -21.47
CA GLY A 657 -6.73 -21.59 -20.18
C GLY A 657 -7.77 -21.95 -19.15
N TRP A 658 -7.28 -22.48 -18.04
CA TRP A 658 -8.04 -22.89 -16.87
C TRP A 658 -7.33 -22.53 -15.58
N GLU A 659 -8.10 -22.15 -14.58
CA GLU A 659 -7.67 -22.16 -13.20
C GLU A 659 -8.05 -23.50 -12.59
N LEU A 660 -7.07 -24.19 -11.99
CA LEU A 660 -7.17 -25.52 -11.45
C LEU A 660 -7.17 -25.43 -9.92
N HIS A 661 -8.34 -25.27 -9.34
CA HIS A 661 -8.52 -25.23 -7.89
C HIS A 661 -8.56 -26.63 -7.33
N HIS A 662 -7.65 -26.97 -6.43
CA HIS A 662 -7.45 -28.33 -5.91
C HIS A 662 -7.20 -28.33 -4.41
N PRO A 663 -7.44 -29.44 -3.69
CA PRO A 663 -7.03 -29.57 -2.30
C PRO A 663 -5.53 -29.27 -2.16
N ILE A 664 -5.19 -28.37 -1.24
CA ILE A 664 -3.82 -27.82 -1.17
C ILE A 664 -2.78 -28.89 -0.86
N GLU A 665 -3.14 -29.94 -0.11
CA GLU A 665 -2.29 -31.10 0.19
C GLU A 665 -1.90 -31.92 -1.05
N MET A 666 -2.65 -31.79 -2.16
CA MET A 666 -2.37 -32.47 -3.42
C MET A 666 -1.58 -31.61 -4.42
N GLN A 667 -1.21 -30.40 -4.04
CA GLN A 667 -0.57 -29.45 -4.94
C GLN A 667 0.76 -29.96 -5.52
N ASN A 668 1.57 -30.60 -4.71
CA ASN A 668 2.83 -31.17 -5.16
C ASN A 668 2.63 -32.28 -6.19
N TYR A 669 1.65 -33.18 -5.96
CA TYR A 669 1.32 -34.20 -6.93
C TYR A 669 0.85 -33.58 -8.26
N LEU A 670 -0.09 -32.66 -8.18
CA LEU A 670 -0.62 -32.01 -9.38
C LEU A 670 0.47 -31.22 -10.15
N PHE A 671 1.35 -30.53 -9.43
CA PHE A 671 2.50 -29.84 -10.02
C PHE A 671 3.37 -30.80 -10.83
N ASP A 672 3.77 -31.91 -10.24
CA ASP A 672 4.64 -32.90 -10.89
C ASP A 672 3.96 -33.50 -12.15
N GLN A 673 2.64 -33.76 -12.09
CA GLN A 673 1.88 -34.24 -13.24
C GLN A 673 1.80 -33.19 -14.36
N LEU A 674 1.50 -31.94 -14.01
CA LEU A 674 1.43 -30.84 -14.98
C LEU A 674 2.78 -30.57 -15.64
N ILE A 675 3.87 -30.64 -14.90
CA ILE A 675 5.22 -30.49 -15.45
C ILE A 675 5.53 -31.65 -16.42
N ALA A 676 5.30 -32.88 -16.02
CA ALA A 676 5.60 -34.05 -16.85
C ALA A 676 4.81 -34.07 -18.18
N ALA A 677 3.57 -33.63 -18.16
CA ALA A 677 2.77 -33.45 -19.38
C ALA A 677 3.20 -32.21 -20.15
N GLY A 678 3.43 -31.09 -19.45
CA GLY A 678 3.74 -29.78 -20.05
C GLY A 678 5.08 -29.72 -20.78
N ASP A 679 6.11 -30.39 -20.26
CA ASP A 679 7.45 -30.42 -20.88
C ASP A 679 7.39 -30.97 -22.32
N LYS A 680 6.49 -31.90 -22.60
CA LYS A 680 6.28 -32.44 -23.96
C LYS A 680 5.69 -31.43 -24.95
N HIS A 681 5.05 -30.40 -24.43
CA HIS A 681 4.34 -29.39 -25.22
C HIS A 681 4.98 -28.00 -25.11
N GLY A 682 6.19 -27.91 -24.61
CA GLY A 682 6.95 -26.67 -24.48
C GLY A 682 6.38 -25.69 -23.43
N MET A 683 5.70 -26.21 -22.39
CA MET A 683 5.18 -25.39 -21.30
C MET A 683 6.34 -24.81 -20.47
N LYS A 684 6.23 -23.53 -20.13
CA LYS A 684 7.13 -22.88 -19.15
C LYS A 684 6.39 -22.57 -17.85
N LEU A 685 7.14 -22.53 -16.75
CA LEU A 685 6.69 -21.89 -15.53
C LEU A 685 6.70 -20.36 -15.73
N VAL A 686 5.70 -19.68 -15.19
CA VAL A 686 5.49 -18.25 -15.44
C VAL A 686 5.22 -17.52 -14.15
N GLY A 687 5.91 -16.41 -13.95
CA GLY A 687 5.77 -15.57 -12.77
C GLY A 687 4.83 -14.36 -12.95
N GLY A 688 4.68 -13.63 -11.85
CA GLY A 688 3.77 -12.49 -11.76
C GLY A 688 4.08 -11.34 -12.70
N ARG A 689 5.35 -11.14 -13.07
CA ARG A 689 5.76 -10.06 -13.99
C ARG A 689 5.20 -10.26 -15.41
N ALA A 690 5.40 -11.43 -15.97
CA ALA A 690 4.84 -11.77 -17.27
C ALA A 690 3.30 -11.75 -17.25
N GLN A 691 2.67 -12.28 -16.21
CA GLN A 691 1.22 -12.24 -16.04
C GLN A 691 0.68 -10.81 -16.02
N ASN A 692 1.36 -9.90 -15.31
CA ASN A 692 0.95 -8.50 -15.27
C ASN A 692 1.05 -7.79 -16.62
N TRP A 693 2.02 -8.14 -17.46
CA TRP A 693 2.10 -7.61 -18.82
C TRP A 693 0.99 -8.14 -19.72
N LEU A 694 0.75 -9.46 -19.67
CA LEU A 694 -0.25 -10.11 -20.52
C LEU A 694 -1.67 -9.67 -20.25
N ARG A 695 -2.04 -9.37 -18.97
CA ARG A 695 -3.35 -8.83 -18.64
C ARG A 695 -3.59 -7.44 -19.23
N GLN A 696 -2.52 -6.62 -19.30
CA GLN A 696 -2.61 -5.27 -19.86
C GLN A 696 -2.87 -5.32 -21.37
N GLU A 697 -2.30 -6.28 -22.11
CA GLU A 697 -2.61 -6.51 -23.51
C GLU A 697 -4.10 -6.82 -23.76
N LYS A 698 -4.80 -7.33 -22.73
CA LYS A 698 -6.23 -7.59 -22.75
C LYS A 698 -7.06 -6.50 -22.07
N SER A 699 -6.40 -5.47 -21.55
CA SER A 699 -7.04 -4.41 -20.77
C SER A 699 -7.80 -4.93 -19.54
N TYR A 700 -7.34 -6.04 -18.96
CA TYR A 700 -7.93 -6.54 -17.72
C TYR A 700 -7.45 -5.68 -16.57
N ARG A 701 -8.42 -4.98 -15.93
CA ARG A 701 -8.17 -4.13 -14.77
C ARG A 701 -7.81 -5.01 -13.58
N ALA A 702 -7.06 -4.46 -12.65
CA ALA A 702 -6.71 -5.13 -11.41
C ALA A 702 -7.07 -4.26 -10.21
N PHE A 703 -7.55 -4.89 -9.15
CA PHE A 703 -7.83 -4.18 -7.89
C PHE A 703 -6.51 -3.75 -7.21
N GLY A 704 -6.46 -2.49 -6.80
CA GLY A 704 -5.26 -1.85 -6.25
C GLY A 704 -4.40 -1.11 -7.29
N THR A 705 -4.79 -1.16 -8.58
CA THR A 705 -4.17 -0.37 -9.66
C THR A 705 -5.22 0.44 -10.42
N GLU A 706 -6.00 -0.17 -11.32
CA GLU A 706 -7.10 0.48 -12.03
C GLU A 706 -8.38 0.55 -11.20
N LEU A 707 -8.57 -0.39 -10.29
CA LEU A 707 -9.76 -0.51 -9.46
C LEU A 707 -9.43 -0.15 -8.02
N GLY A 708 -10.21 0.74 -7.45
CA GLY A 708 -10.06 1.24 -6.08
C GLY A 708 -11.25 2.09 -5.68
N ARG A 709 -11.15 2.67 -4.49
CA ARG A 709 -12.22 3.51 -3.92
C ARG A 709 -12.26 4.93 -4.49
N ASP A 710 -11.41 5.25 -5.44
CA ASP A 710 -11.39 6.51 -6.17
C ASP A 710 -12.08 6.44 -7.54
N ALA A 711 -12.47 5.23 -7.98
CA ALA A 711 -13.12 5.02 -9.27
C ALA A 711 -14.35 4.10 -9.19
N THR A 712 -15.34 4.41 -10.01
CA THR A 712 -16.51 3.55 -10.23
C THR A 712 -16.19 2.51 -11.31
N PRO A 713 -16.94 1.39 -11.41
CA PRO A 713 -16.79 0.47 -12.53
C PRO A 713 -17.00 1.10 -13.90
N LEU A 714 -17.87 2.12 -13.99
CA LEU A 714 -18.11 2.85 -15.24
C LEU A 714 -16.92 3.71 -15.64
N GLU A 715 -16.26 4.36 -14.69
CA GLU A 715 -15.00 5.09 -14.91
C GLU A 715 -13.86 4.14 -15.30
N ALA A 716 -13.90 2.90 -14.81
CA ALA A 716 -12.94 1.86 -15.19
C ALA A 716 -13.22 1.23 -16.57
N ALA A 717 -14.23 1.72 -17.32
CA ALA A 717 -14.69 1.18 -18.61
C ALA A 717 -15.12 -0.30 -18.51
N LEU A 718 -15.87 -0.64 -17.45
CA LEU A 718 -16.35 -1.98 -17.14
C LEU A 718 -17.88 -2.07 -17.15
N ASP A 719 -18.54 -1.21 -17.90
CA ASP A 719 -19.99 -1.12 -18.08
C ASP A 719 -20.61 -2.49 -18.44
N ARG A 720 -19.92 -3.29 -19.24
CA ARG A 720 -20.33 -4.65 -19.63
C ARG A 720 -20.46 -5.64 -18.45
N PHE A 721 -19.92 -5.30 -17.28
CA PHE A 721 -19.99 -6.09 -16.05
C PHE A 721 -20.89 -5.45 -14.98
N VAL A 722 -21.70 -4.45 -15.38
CA VAL A 722 -22.65 -3.78 -14.51
C VAL A 722 -24.05 -4.00 -15.07
N ASP A 723 -24.87 -4.73 -14.34
CA ASP A 723 -26.28 -4.93 -14.73
C ASP A 723 -27.16 -3.85 -14.09
N LEU A 724 -27.44 -2.81 -14.85
CA LEU A 724 -28.26 -1.69 -14.39
C LEU A 724 -29.76 -2.05 -14.31
N SER A 725 -30.19 -3.24 -14.77
CA SER A 725 -31.58 -3.67 -14.67
C SER A 725 -31.98 -4.14 -13.27
N LYS A 726 -31.00 -4.51 -12.43
CA LYS A 726 -31.20 -4.92 -11.04
C LYS A 726 -30.83 -3.82 -10.05
N ASP A 727 -31.26 -3.97 -8.82
CA ASP A 727 -30.78 -3.15 -7.70
C ASP A 727 -29.56 -3.77 -7.04
N PHE A 728 -28.58 -2.93 -6.64
CA PHE A 728 -27.38 -3.36 -5.94
C PHE A 728 -26.81 -2.22 -5.11
N GLN A 729 -25.98 -2.58 -4.12
CA GLN A 729 -25.36 -1.60 -3.24
C GLN A 729 -24.55 -0.57 -4.03
N GLY A 730 -24.77 0.71 -3.75
CA GLY A 730 -24.03 1.82 -4.36
C GLY A 730 -24.46 2.20 -5.79
N LYS A 731 -25.45 1.52 -6.38
CA LYS A 731 -25.92 1.78 -7.75
C LYS A 731 -26.24 3.24 -7.99
N GLN A 732 -27.13 3.83 -7.18
CA GLN A 732 -27.55 5.22 -7.37
C GLN A 732 -26.37 6.18 -7.18
N ALA A 733 -25.57 5.99 -6.14
CA ALA A 733 -24.39 6.82 -5.89
C ALA A 733 -23.36 6.75 -7.03
N MET A 734 -23.16 5.57 -7.63
CA MET A 734 -22.32 5.38 -8.82
C MET A 734 -22.87 6.21 -10.01
N LEU A 735 -24.18 6.16 -10.24
CA LEU A 735 -24.81 6.91 -11.34
C LEU A 735 -24.74 8.42 -11.11
N ASP A 736 -24.94 8.86 -9.88
CA ASP A 736 -24.91 10.28 -9.50
C ASP A 736 -23.49 10.88 -9.62
N LYS A 737 -22.45 10.08 -9.37
CA LYS A 737 -21.06 10.50 -9.60
C LYS A 737 -20.75 10.76 -11.07
N GLY A 738 -21.40 10.04 -11.98
CA GLY A 738 -21.12 10.11 -13.41
C GLY A 738 -19.70 9.58 -13.73
N ILE A 739 -19.19 9.99 -14.89
CA ILE A 739 -17.85 9.62 -15.37
C ILE A 739 -16.95 10.86 -15.29
N ARG A 740 -16.17 11.00 -14.24
CA ARG A 740 -15.23 12.11 -13.99
C ARG A 740 -13.92 11.93 -14.76
N SER A 741 -13.48 10.67 -14.86
CA SER A 741 -12.30 10.23 -15.62
C SER A 741 -12.59 8.86 -16.24
N LEU A 742 -11.85 8.47 -17.26
CA LEU A 742 -12.06 7.19 -17.92
C LEU A 742 -10.75 6.43 -18.07
N CYS A 743 -10.74 5.18 -17.64
CA CYS A 743 -9.61 4.28 -17.80
C CYS A 743 -9.48 3.85 -19.28
N CYS A 744 -8.29 4.01 -19.84
CA CYS A 744 -7.98 3.58 -21.20
C CYS A 744 -6.65 2.84 -21.26
N THR A 745 -6.48 2.07 -22.33
CA THR A 745 -5.24 1.35 -22.64
C THR A 745 -4.38 2.18 -23.58
N LEU A 746 -3.10 2.19 -23.33
CA LEU A 746 -2.13 3.09 -23.92
C LEU A 746 -0.93 2.29 -24.47
N LEU A 747 -0.58 2.50 -25.73
CA LEU A 747 0.72 2.09 -26.26
C LEU A 747 1.69 3.27 -26.18
N ILE A 748 2.90 2.96 -25.75
CA ILE A 748 3.91 3.96 -25.40
C ILE A 748 5.17 3.71 -26.24
N ASP A 749 5.68 4.77 -26.86
CA ASP A 749 6.98 4.77 -27.53
C ASP A 749 8.06 5.27 -26.55
N GLY A 750 8.28 4.49 -25.48
CA GLY A 750 9.15 4.83 -24.36
C GLY A 750 10.63 4.48 -24.58
N PRO A 751 11.47 4.63 -23.55
CA PRO A 751 12.89 4.34 -23.63
C PRO A 751 13.15 2.85 -23.90
N ALA A 752 14.26 2.56 -24.58
CA ALA A 752 14.60 1.18 -24.95
C ALA A 752 14.98 0.29 -23.74
N ASP A 753 15.41 0.90 -22.65
CA ASP A 753 15.98 0.25 -21.47
C ASP A 753 15.10 0.34 -20.21
N ALA A 754 13.88 0.87 -20.30
CA ALA A 754 12.95 0.97 -19.17
C ALA A 754 11.50 0.77 -19.63
N ASP A 755 10.66 0.32 -18.71
CA ASP A 755 9.21 0.20 -18.89
C ASP A 755 8.48 1.06 -17.83
N PRO A 756 7.25 1.53 -18.11
CA PRO A 756 6.45 2.23 -17.13
C PRO A 756 6.03 1.27 -15.99
N TRP A 757 5.94 1.80 -14.77
CA TRP A 757 5.55 1.02 -13.58
C TRP A 757 4.14 1.32 -13.10
N GLY A 758 3.47 2.31 -13.68
CA GLY A 758 2.29 2.98 -13.17
C GLY A 758 2.68 4.19 -12.33
N LYS A 759 1.75 5.11 -12.10
CA LYS A 759 1.92 6.39 -11.42
C LYS A 759 2.59 7.50 -12.26
N GLU A 760 3.07 7.22 -13.46
CA GLU A 760 3.64 8.22 -14.35
C GLU A 760 2.55 9.22 -14.81
N ALA A 761 2.91 10.50 -14.86
CA ALA A 761 2.01 11.55 -15.30
C ALA A 761 1.74 11.48 -16.81
N LEU A 762 0.47 11.60 -17.18
CA LEU A 762 0.01 11.76 -18.55
C LEU A 762 -0.23 13.23 -18.85
N LEU A 763 0.27 13.71 -19.99
CA LEU A 763 0.25 15.12 -20.35
C LEU A 763 -0.32 15.34 -21.75
N LEU A 764 -0.97 16.47 -21.93
CA LEU A 764 -1.34 17.03 -23.24
C LEU A 764 -0.89 18.49 -23.26
N ASP A 765 -0.09 18.86 -24.26
CA ASP A 765 0.47 20.22 -24.41
C ASP A 765 1.17 20.76 -23.14
N GLY A 766 1.86 19.87 -22.43
CA GLY A 766 2.58 20.18 -21.21
C GLY A 766 1.72 20.27 -19.94
N VAL A 767 0.41 20.05 -20.06
CA VAL A 767 -0.53 20.07 -18.94
C VAL A 767 -0.83 18.64 -18.51
N LYS A 768 -0.75 18.37 -17.20
CA LYS A 768 -1.16 17.09 -16.60
C LYS A 768 -2.66 16.85 -16.85
N ILE A 769 -3.00 15.73 -17.44
CA ILE A 769 -4.39 15.34 -17.76
C ILE A 769 -4.81 14.02 -17.15
N GLY A 770 -3.88 13.33 -16.49
CA GLY A 770 -4.12 12.04 -15.88
C GLY A 770 -2.84 11.36 -15.42
N ARG A 771 -2.95 10.09 -15.11
CA ARG A 771 -1.82 9.27 -14.69
C ARG A 771 -1.94 7.84 -15.18
N LEU A 772 -0.81 7.16 -15.34
CA LEU A 772 -0.79 5.71 -15.45
C LEU A 772 -1.15 5.06 -14.11
N THR A 773 -1.85 3.95 -14.17
CA THR A 773 -2.16 3.08 -13.03
C THR A 773 -1.38 1.78 -13.10
N SER A 774 -1.12 1.30 -14.30
CA SER A 774 -0.28 0.15 -14.61
C SER A 774 0.61 0.43 -15.80
N GLY A 775 1.75 -0.25 -15.85
CA GLY A 775 2.65 -0.19 -16.97
C GLY A 775 3.48 -1.47 -17.11
N GLY A 776 4.11 -1.62 -18.26
CA GLY A 776 4.97 -2.75 -18.56
C GLY A 776 5.30 -2.86 -20.05
N TYR A 777 5.65 -4.08 -20.45
CA TYR A 777 6.02 -4.39 -21.83
C TYR A 777 5.02 -5.35 -22.47
N SER A 778 4.64 -5.06 -23.69
CA SER A 778 3.80 -5.95 -24.51
C SER A 778 4.65 -6.77 -25.47
N VAL A 779 4.59 -8.07 -25.34
CA VAL A 779 5.24 -9.01 -26.28
C VAL A 779 4.49 -9.06 -27.61
N ALA A 780 3.17 -8.80 -27.58
CA ALA A 780 2.33 -8.81 -28.79
C ALA A 780 2.63 -7.60 -29.69
N PHE A 781 2.90 -6.43 -29.13
CA PHE A 781 3.13 -5.21 -29.90
C PHE A 781 4.61 -4.81 -29.97
N ASN A 782 5.48 -5.49 -29.21
CA ASN A 782 6.90 -5.16 -29.07
C ASN A 782 7.11 -3.67 -28.66
N LYS A 783 6.26 -3.20 -27.71
CA LYS A 783 6.23 -1.82 -27.21
C LYS A 783 5.91 -1.81 -25.71
N GLN A 784 6.15 -0.69 -25.06
CA GLN A 784 5.60 -0.47 -23.73
C GLN A 784 4.07 -0.32 -23.82
N ILE A 785 3.40 -0.80 -22.80
CA ILE A 785 1.95 -0.74 -22.66
C ILE A 785 1.61 -0.26 -21.24
N GLY A 786 0.51 0.46 -21.11
CA GLY A 786 0.00 0.88 -19.83
C GLY A 786 -1.52 1.04 -19.83
N MET A 787 -2.08 1.14 -18.65
CA MET A 787 -3.45 1.61 -18.44
C MET A 787 -3.40 2.84 -17.55
N GLY A 788 -4.36 3.73 -17.75
CA GLY A 788 -4.41 4.96 -16.95
C GLY A 788 -5.73 5.70 -17.10
N TYR A 789 -5.95 6.61 -16.17
CA TYR A 789 -7.13 7.46 -16.16
C TYR A 789 -6.82 8.80 -16.80
N VAL A 790 -7.70 9.23 -17.70
CA VAL A 790 -7.66 10.54 -18.37
C VAL A 790 -9.06 11.15 -18.38
N ARG A 791 -9.16 12.44 -18.72
CA ARG A 791 -10.47 13.04 -18.95
C ARG A 791 -11.23 12.25 -20.03
N PRO A 792 -12.57 12.10 -19.92
CA PRO A 792 -13.36 11.25 -20.82
C PRO A 792 -13.25 11.64 -22.30
N ASP A 793 -13.08 12.94 -22.61
CA ASP A 793 -12.92 13.46 -23.98
C ASP A 793 -11.61 12.99 -24.62
N LEU A 794 -10.59 12.67 -23.82
CA LEU A 794 -9.26 12.23 -24.25
C LEU A 794 -9.10 10.70 -24.31
N ALA A 795 -10.03 9.93 -23.76
CA ALA A 795 -9.98 8.46 -23.74
C ALA A 795 -10.38 7.80 -25.08
N LYS A 796 -10.44 8.57 -26.15
CA LYS A 796 -10.85 8.08 -27.48
C LYS A 796 -9.66 7.42 -28.19
N VAL A 797 -9.93 6.28 -28.85
CA VAL A 797 -8.92 5.57 -29.66
C VAL A 797 -8.29 6.52 -30.68
N GLY A 798 -6.97 6.50 -30.76
CA GLY A 798 -6.17 7.36 -31.63
C GLY A 798 -5.76 8.70 -31.02
N THR A 799 -6.27 9.04 -29.81
CA THR A 799 -5.81 10.26 -29.10
C THR A 799 -4.33 10.13 -28.78
N LYS A 800 -3.59 11.18 -29.13
CA LYS A 800 -2.14 11.26 -28.87
C LYS A 800 -1.88 12.08 -27.61
N LEU A 801 -1.11 11.53 -26.71
CA LEU A 801 -0.72 12.11 -25.42
C LEU A 801 0.80 11.99 -25.24
N LYS A 802 1.29 12.49 -24.12
CA LYS A 802 2.65 12.26 -23.65
C LYS A 802 2.63 11.59 -22.27
N VAL A 803 3.63 10.78 -22.00
CA VAL A 803 3.91 10.26 -20.64
C VAL A 803 5.30 10.73 -20.22
N ARG A 804 5.42 11.10 -18.94
CA ARG A 804 6.71 11.45 -18.37
C ARG A 804 7.36 10.22 -17.74
N MET A 805 8.48 9.77 -18.31
CA MET A 805 9.30 8.68 -17.78
C MET A 805 10.73 9.15 -17.64
N PHE A 806 11.35 8.97 -16.47
CA PHE A 806 12.73 9.41 -16.19
C PHE A 806 13.02 10.84 -16.64
N ARG A 807 12.06 11.77 -16.39
CA ARG A 807 12.06 13.19 -16.77
C ARG A 807 11.81 13.50 -18.25
N GLU A 808 11.88 12.52 -19.11
CA GLU A 808 11.66 12.69 -20.54
C GLU A 808 10.17 12.49 -20.90
N LEU A 809 9.76 13.08 -22.02
CA LEU A 809 8.40 12.95 -22.54
C LEU A 809 8.37 12.01 -23.73
N TYR A 810 7.58 10.96 -23.61
CA TYR A 810 7.42 9.93 -24.66
C TYR A 810 6.03 9.98 -25.25
N ASP A 811 5.93 9.59 -26.52
CA ASP A 811 4.67 9.54 -27.27
C ASP A 811 3.80 8.41 -26.76
N VAL A 812 2.53 8.69 -26.62
CA VAL A 812 1.51 7.75 -26.17
C VAL A 812 0.30 7.84 -27.11
N VAL A 813 -0.27 6.70 -27.45
CA VAL A 813 -1.53 6.63 -28.18
C VAL A 813 -2.55 5.80 -27.43
N VAL A 814 -3.76 6.30 -27.29
CA VAL A 814 -4.91 5.55 -26.77
C VAL A 814 -5.31 4.51 -27.80
N VAL A 815 -5.39 3.25 -27.37
CA VAL A 815 -5.82 2.12 -28.22
C VAL A 815 -7.15 1.55 -27.75
N GLU A 816 -7.74 0.68 -28.58
CA GLU A 816 -8.98 -0.01 -28.20
C GLU A 816 -8.79 -0.84 -26.93
N ASP A 817 -9.88 -1.08 -26.21
CA ASP A 817 -9.86 -1.91 -25.02
C ASP A 817 -9.64 -3.37 -25.41
N GLY A 818 -8.62 -4.02 -24.79
CA GLY A 818 -8.19 -5.36 -25.17
C GLY A 818 -7.53 -5.43 -26.56
N PRO A 819 -6.49 -4.61 -26.83
CA PRO A 819 -5.91 -4.48 -28.18
C PRO A 819 -5.36 -5.79 -28.73
N PHE A 820 -4.94 -6.70 -27.84
CA PHE A 820 -4.56 -8.05 -28.24
C PHE A 820 -5.80 -8.94 -28.27
N ASP A 821 -6.10 -9.53 -29.45
CA ASP A 821 -7.25 -10.43 -29.66
C ASP A 821 -8.58 -9.84 -29.15
N PRO A 822 -9.04 -8.70 -29.66
CA PRO A 822 -10.23 -7.99 -29.17
C PRO A 822 -11.52 -8.83 -29.26
N THR A 823 -11.57 -9.80 -30.16
CA THR A 823 -12.73 -10.71 -30.32
C THR A 823 -12.71 -11.89 -29.36
N ASN A 824 -11.66 -12.05 -28.57
CA ASN A 824 -11.42 -13.22 -27.69
C ASN A 824 -11.41 -14.57 -28.46
N ALA A 825 -10.96 -14.57 -29.70
CA ALA A 825 -10.88 -15.79 -30.55
C ALA A 825 -9.92 -16.81 -29.93
N ARG A 826 -8.79 -16.37 -29.39
CA ARG A 826 -7.78 -17.23 -28.74
C ARG A 826 -8.29 -17.95 -27.50
N ILE A 827 -9.04 -17.24 -26.64
CA ILE A 827 -9.64 -17.85 -25.43
C ILE A 827 -10.72 -18.87 -25.80
N ARG A 828 -11.44 -18.62 -26.91
CA ARG A 828 -12.61 -19.41 -27.32
C ARG A 828 -12.27 -20.51 -28.36
N VAL A 829 -10.99 -20.65 -28.70
CA VAL A 829 -10.57 -21.64 -29.71
C VAL A 829 -11.08 -23.04 -29.33
N ASP A 830 -11.66 -23.72 -30.29
CA ASP A 830 -12.06 -25.13 -30.22
C ASP A 830 -11.03 -25.91 -31.06
N GLY A 831 -10.06 -26.52 -30.40
CA GLY A 831 -8.98 -27.23 -31.08
C GLY A 831 -9.23 -28.68 -31.24
#